data_b40a7a53206ef533298eb8529b31a233
#
_entry.id   b40a7a53206ef533298eb8529b31a233
#
_cell.length_a   1.000
_cell.length_b   1.000
_cell.length_c   1.000
_cell.angle_alpha   90.00
_cell.angle_beta   90.00
_cell.angle_gamma   90.00
#
_symmetry.space_group_name_H-M   'P 1'
#
loop_
_entity.id
_entity.type
_entity.pdbx_description
1 polymer ?
#
loop_
_entity_poly.entity_id
_entity_poly.type
_entity_poly.pdbx_seq_one_letter_code
_entity_poly.pdbx_strand_id
1 'polypeptide(L)'
;MAQAIPGTIITVAGNGQYGFVADGGPATDTKIGTPWGVTADEAGNLYIADHSGERVRKVAPDGKISTIAGNGTGGYSGDGGKATAAKLSGPHGTVIDRSGNIYIADRKNDRIRMVAPGGTITTVVGEGPRGYSGDGGPASAATLNLPESVALDDAGNLYIADRGNHRVRKVAPDGTINTVAGTGTGGYSGDGGPAFAAQLNDPTGVTVGKDGNLYIADFFNHRVRKVTPDGTISTVAGNGTKGYSGDGVPALTTTLSNPCSVDMDGSGNLYIADRGNCRVRKVAPDGIITTIAGDGAAGAADDGAPAMNTHLHDPVAVAVAPSGDLYIGDVSNYRVYKVVGASAVVPPVPPIADLYGRYVLPVTAPRGQEFELGATIHNRGPAIASGEDITVVLTLADGLECAHHSNGRRLTRTFAGTDLAPHSASLDGVFRVRATDDAAPGVYESLLEIQYGGDLNLKDNTAVLPVTVVVPEPIDGEHALIVFQDNLPKAAPGQSARFHLRFLAPVGQPVNPGDLDQRLSAPTGFVFTGRPTYTYPNTAMGAITGELKHDIRDDGRTLIIRHNPHLNTTDTDNAPLLYAIDLQAEDDAVPGVVSDGSVSIGQRPPVQIRAEVTGTPVEVSISIVQTQLHKANVKRGQSEVYPVSFKLTNTGHHSTGAQDVVLTAPEGLWFSKNTTGMYRGEHDDEIELTAERSDGNRTLTVRGAAALNLKPGQWASIYPAMEVESNAPAGPVRVDLQIGNPPFATGHATVTIGS
;
A
#
# COMPACT_ATOMS: atom_id res chain seq x y z
N MET A 1 -23.27 -2.20 34.76
CA MET A 1 -23.76 -2.08 33.37
C MET A 1 -23.07 -3.18 32.57
N ALA A 2 -23.83 -3.98 31.81
CA ALA A 2 -23.23 -4.96 30.92
C ALA A 2 -22.34 -4.21 29.92
N GLN A 3 -21.13 -4.73 29.67
CA GLN A 3 -20.22 -4.15 28.70
C GLN A 3 -20.90 -4.25 27.32
N ALA A 4 -21.05 -3.12 26.63
CA ALA A 4 -21.68 -3.10 25.31
C ALA A 4 -20.83 -3.94 24.32
N ILE A 5 -21.50 -4.75 23.52
CA ILE A 5 -20.86 -5.66 22.56
C ILE A 5 -20.29 -4.83 21.40
N PRO A 6 -19.01 -5.02 21.00
CA PRO A 6 -18.46 -4.35 19.83
C PRO A 6 -19.34 -4.57 18.59
N GLY A 7 -19.51 -3.52 17.78
CA GLY A 7 -20.35 -3.54 16.59
C GLY A 7 -21.84 -3.27 16.83
N THR A 8 -22.25 -3.06 18.08
CA THR A 8 -23.63 -2.62 18.36
C THR A 8 -23.76 -1.10 18.23
N ILE A 9 -24.95 -0.64 17.83
CA ILE A 9 -25.30 0.79 17.75
C ILE A 9 -26.17 1.20 18.92
N ILE A 10 -25.90 2.38 19.48
CA ILE A 10 -26.72 2.95 20.54
C ILE A 10 -26.94 4.46 20.30
N THR A 11 -28.10 4.98 20.68
CA THR A 11 -28.38 6.41 20.71
C THR A 11 -27.62 7.05 21.87
N VAL A 12 -26.88 8.14 21.59
CA VAL A 12 -26.13 8.91 22.60
C VAL A 12 -26.65 10.34 22.78
N ALA A 13 -27.37 10.87 21.80
CA ALA A 13 -28.08 12.14 21.91
C ALA A 13 -29.26 12.20 20.95
N GLY A 14 -30.30 12.93 21.36
CA GLY A 14 -31.53 13.11 20.58
C GLY A 14 -32.56 12.00 20.84
N ASN A 15 -33.81 12.39 21.01
CA ASN A 15 -34.92 11.48 21.24
C ASN A 15 -35.75 11.20 19.97
N GLY A 16 -35.27 11.62 18.80
CA GLY A 16 -35.98 11.46 17.53
C GLY A 16 -37.00 12.58 17.24
N GLN A 17 -37.04 13.63 18.06
CA GLN A 17 -37.90 14.77 17.83
C GLN A 17 -37.07 16.02 17.59
N TYR A 18 -37.42 16.74 16.54
CA TYR A 18 -36.84 18.03 16.25
C TYR A 18 -37.13 19.06 17.35
N GLY A 19 -36.15 19.87 17.71
CA GLY A 19 -36.31 20.97 18.62
C GLY A 19 -35.17 21.20 19.59
N PHE A 20 -35.44 21.83 20.71
CA PHE A 20 -34.51 22.14 21.78
C PHE A 20 -35.14 21.88 23.14
N VAL A 21 -34.37 21.26 24.03
CA VAL A 21 -34.69 21.12 25.47
C VAL A 21 -33.54 21.73 26.26
N ALA A 22 -33.87 22.32 27.42
CA ALA A 22 -32.91 22.99 28.31
C ALA A 22 -31.76 22.03 28.71
N ASP A 23 -30.61 22.62 29.00
CA ASP A 23 -29.39 21.96 29.40
C ASP A 23 -29.50 21.22 30.74
N GLY A 24 -28.63 20.23 30.96
CA GLY A 24 -28.44 19.55 32.23
C GLY A 24 -29.16 18.20 32.35
N GLY A 25 -30.07 17.86 31.44
CA GLY A 25 -30.72 16.55 31.37
C GLY A 25 -29.95 15.50 30.61
N PRO A 26 -30.47 14.23 30.59
CA PRO A 26 -29.92 13.17 29.76
C PRO A 26 -29.98 13.55 28.27
N ALA A 27 -28.88 13.37 27.55
CA ALA A 27 -28.80 13.72 26.12
C ALA A 27 -29.78 12.89 25.25
N THR A 28 -30.04 11.65 25.63
CA THR A 28 -30.99 10.75 24.95
C THR A 28 -32.45 11.17 25.08
N ASP A 29 -32.80 11.91 26.13
CA ASP A 29 -34.15 12.43 26.35
C ASP A 29 -34.37 13.82 25.72
N THR A 30 -33.31 14.38 25.18
CA THR A 30 -33.27 15.75 24.67
C THR A 30 -33.70 15.80 23.21
N LYS A 31 -34.53 16.82 22.86
CA LYS A 31 -34.72 17.18 21.46
C LYS A 31 -33.47 17.90 20.95
N ILE A 32 -33.01 17.51 19.80
CA ILE A 32 -31.95 18.21 19.05
C ILE A 32 -32.52 18.60 17.69
N GLY A 33 -31.91 19.63 17.08
CA GLY A 33 -32.21 19.96 15.70
C GLY A 33 -31.55 18.96 14.75
N THR A 34 -30.77 19.45 13.81
CA THR A 34 -30.08 18.59 12.84
C THR A 34 -28.58 18.49 13.17
N PRO A 35 -28.07 17.31 13.59
CA PRO A 35 -26.68 17.13 13.99
C PRO A 35 -25.76 16.97 12.75
N TRP A 36 -25.29 18.08 12.20
CA TRP A 36 -24.47 18.10 10.99
C TRP A 36 -22.97 17.88 11.25
N GLY A 37 -22.51 18.04 12.47
CA GLY A 37 -21.14 17.79 12.86
C GLY A 37 -21.08 17.10 14.21
N VAL A 38 -20.19 16.14 14.34
CA VAL A 38 -19.87 15.47 15.60
C VAL A 38 -18.36 15.41 15.77
N THR A 39 -17.89 15.54 17.02
CA THR A 39 -16.46 15.43 17.36
C THR A 39 -16.33 14.93 18.78
N ALA A 40 -15.41 14.00 19.03
CA ALA A 40 -15.13 13.49 20.36
C ALA A 40 -13.74 13.95 20.85
N ASP A 41 -13.62 14.29 22.13
CA ASP A 41 -12.33 14.58 22.75
C ASP A 41 -11.74 13.36 23.49
N GLU A 42 -10.49 13.50 23.94
CA GLU A 42 -9.80 12.45 24.69
C GLU A 42 -10.44 12.14 26.06
N ALA A 43 -11.19 13.08 26.61
CA ALA A 43 -11.92 12.91 27.86
C ALA A 43 -13.27 12.20 27.67
N GLY A 44 -13.64 11.85 26.42
CA GLY A 44 -14.89 11.18 26.08
C GLY A 44 -16.10 12.12 26.01
N ASN A 45 -15.90 13.43 25.94
CA ASN A 45 -16.99 14.32 25.63
C ASN A 45 -17.31 14.29 24.14
N LEU A 46 -18.58 14.34 23.80
CA LEU A 46 -19.07 14.46 22.43
C LEU A 46 -19.58 15.88 22.19
N TYR A 47 -19.13 16.50 21.12
CA TYR A 47 -19.56 17.82 20.66
C TYR A 47 -20.41 17.67 19.41
N ILE A 48 -21.57 18.34 19.39
CA ILE A 48 -22.59 18.20 18.35
C ILE A 48 -22.88 19.59 17.79
N ALA A 49 -22.62 19.79 16.51
CA ALA A 49 -23.08 20.99 15.80
C ALA A 49 -24.56 20.80 15.45
N ASP A 50 -25.41 21.40 16.26
CA ASP A 50 -26.86 21.42 16.08
C ASP A 50 -27.23 22.55 15.13
N HIS A 51 -27.17 22.26 13.81
CA HIS A 51 -27.34 23.24 12.75
C HIS A 51 -28.63 24.04 12.84
N SER A 52 -29.76 23.33 12.95
CA SER A 52 -31.07 23.98 13.02
C SER A 52 -31.38 24.54 14.42
N GLY A 53 -30.65 24.05 15.44
CA GLY A 53 -30.73 24.59 16.79
C GLY A 53 -29.88 25.85 16.99
N GLU A 54 -29.11 26.25 15.99
CA GLU A 54 -28.17 27.40 16.03
C GLU A 54 -27.23 27.34 17.25
N ARG A 55 -26.75 26.13 17.59
CA ARG A 55 -25.93 25.85 18.78
C ARG A 55 -24.86 24.81 18.52
N VAL A 56 -23.86 24.83 19.36
CA VAL A 56 -22.99 23.67 19.56
C VAL A 56 -23.24 23.10 20.95
N ARG A 57 -23.59 21.81 21.00
CA ARG A 57 -23.93 21.11 22.23
C ARG A 57 -22.78 20.18 22.63
N LYS A 58 -22.64 19.94 23.94
CA LYS A 58 -21.68 18.99 24.50
C LYS A 58 -22.43 17.93 25.30
N VAL A 59 -22.14 16.68 25.04
CA VAL A 59 -22.55 15.54 25.88
C VAL A 59 -21.34 15.08 26.69
N ALA A 60 -21.42 15.15 27.98
CA ALA A 60 -20.38 14.69 28.89
C ALA A 60 -20.40 13.15 29.03
N PRO A 61 -19.31 12.50 29.54
CA PRO A 61 -19.29 11.06 29.75
C PRO A 61 -20.40 10.52 30.69
N ASP A 62 -20.95 11.37 31.55
CA ASP A 62 -22.11 11.03 32.41
C ASP A 62 -23.46 11.08 31.66
N GLY A 63 -23.42 11.33 30.34
CA GLY A 63 -24.58 11.39 29.46
C GLY A 63 -25.39 12.69 29.51
N LYS A 64 -24.96 13.71 30.26
CA LYS A 64 -25.67 14.99 30.31
C LYS A 64 -25.28 15.91 29.17
N ILE A 65 -26.28 16.61 28.63
CA ILE A 65 -26.08 17.56 27.54
C ILE A 65 -26.08 19.02 28.04
N SER A 66 -25.20 19.84 27.45
CA SER A 66 -25.10 21.28 27.70
C SER A 66 -24.80 22.05 26.42
N THR A 67 -25.14 23.31 26.37
CA THR A 67 -24.78 24.25 25.29
C THR A 67 -23.43 24.87 25.59
N ILE A 68 -22.51 24.83 24.60
CA ILE A 68 -21.19 25.47 24.75
C ILE A 68 -21.05 26.72 23.86
N ALA A 69 -21.81 26.82 22.79
CA ALA A 69 -21.86 28.01 21.92
C ALA A 69 -23.21 28.13 21.24
N GLY A 70 -23.56 29.36 20.93
CA GLY A 70 -24.83 29.72 20.29
C GLY A 70 -26.00 29.90 21.28
N ASN A 71 -26.79 30.95 21.08
CA ASN A 71 -27.96 31.25 21.93
C ASN A 71 -29.27 30.72 21.32
N GLY A 72 -29.22 30.04 20.16
CA GLY A 72 -30.40 29.54 19.45
C GLY A 72 -31.07 30.52 18.52
N THR A 73 -30.46 31.68 18.30
CA THR A 73 -30.93 32.67 17.31
C THR A 73 -29.90 32.75 16.20
N GLY A 74 -30.35 32.51 14.97
CA GLY A 74 -29.47 32.61 13.78
C GLY A 74 -28.92 34.02 13.58
N GLY A 75 -27.68 34.11 13.12
CA GLY A 75 -26.99 35.36 12.82
C GLY A 75 -25.55 35.36 13.34
N TYR A 76 -24.89 36.49 13.26
CA TYR A 76 -23.50 36.69 13.66
C TYR A 76 -23.39 37.75 14.76
N SER A 77 -22.83 37.35 15.91
CA SER A 77 -22.49 38.28 17.01
C SER A 77 -21.61 37.57 18.06
N GLY A 78 -21.14 38.33 19.03
CA GLY A 78 -20.63 37.84 20.31
C GLY A 78 -19.13 37.65 20.39
N ASP A 79 -18.34 38.05 19.42
CA ASP A 79 -16.87 37.97 19.47
C ASP A 79 -16.30 38.72 20.68
N GLY A 80 -15.34 38.08 21.37
CA GLY A 80 -14.76 38.57 22.61
C GLY A 80 -15.64 38.33 23.86
N GLY A 81 -16.86 37.81 23.69
CA GLY A 81 -17.80 37.53 24.77
C GLY A 81 -18.03 36.03 25.03
N LYS A 82 -19.05 35.75 25.88
CA LYS A 82 -19.46 34.38 26.20
C LYS A 82 -20.02 33.68 24.96
N ALA A 83 -19.48 32.51 24.61
CA ALA A 83 -19.89 31.71 23.45
C ALA A 83 -21.39 31.32 23.50
N THR A 84 -21.95 31.07 24.70
CA THR A 84 -23.37 30.72 24.89
C THR A 84 -24.31 31.93 24.69
N ALA A 85 -23.80 33.15 24.68
CA ALA A 85 -24.56 34.37 24.36
C ALA A 85 -24.42 34.77 22.88
N ALA A 86 -23.48 34.22 22.16
CA ALA A 86 -23.21 34.54 20.77
C ALA A 86 -24.33 34.03 19.84
N LYS A 87 -24.47 34.66 18.67
CA LYS A 87 -25.26 34.10 17.57
C LYS A 87 -24.36 33.32 16.63
N LEU A 88 -24.82 32.13 16.28
CA LEU A 88 -24.29 31.29 15.20
C LEU A 88 -25.35 31.14 14.11
N SER A 89 -24.97 30.78 12.91
CA SER A 89 -25.94 30.51 11.83
C SER A 89 -25.62 29.26 11.06
N GLY A 90 -26.36 28.20 11.35
CA GLY A 90 -26.18 26.90 10.79
C GLY A 90 -24.79 26.34 11.08
N PRO A 91 -24.36 26.17 12.35
CA PRO A 91 -23.07 25.52 12.65
C PRO A 91 -23.01 24.11 12.09
N HIS A 92 -21.88 23.76 11.50
CA HIS A 92 -21.64 22.44 10.86
C HIS A 92 -20.47 21.71 11.54
N GLY A 93 -19.38 21.47 10.80
CA GLY A 93 -18.23 20.77 11.33
C GLY A 93 -17.60 21.45 12.54
N THR A 94 -17.14 20.63 13.49
CA THR A 94 -16.36 21.08 14.64
C THR A 94 -15.09 20.26 14.75
N VAL A 95 -14.02 20.85 15.31
CA VAL A 95 -12.79 20.16 15.67
C VAL A 95 -12.21 20.78 16.95
N ILE A 96 -11.47 20.00 17.73
CA ILE A 96 -10.89 20.42 19.01
C ILE A 96 -9.37 20.30 18.92
N ASP A 97 -8.66 21.34 19.32
CA ASP A 97 -7.21 21.27 19.45
C ASP A 97 -6.77 20.72 20.82
N ARG A 98 -5.46 20.43 20.93
CA ARG A 98 -4.86 19.91 22.18
C ARG A 98 -4.97 20.88 23.37
N SER A 99 -5.22 22.15 23.13
CA SER A 99 -5.44 23.18 24.16
C SER A 99 -6.90 23.24 24.61
N GLY A 100 -7.80 22.48 23.98
CA GLY A 100 -9.22 22.47 24.24
C GLY A 100 -10.00 23.60 23.55
N ASN A 101 -9.39 24.32 22.59
CA ASN A 101 -10.14 25.25 21.75
C ASN A 101 -11.00 24.47 20.76
N ILE A 102 -12.25 24.92 20.60
CA ILE A 102 -13.22 24.30 19.71
C ILE A 102 -13.42 25.21 18.50
N TYR A 103 -13.05 24.73 17.32
CA TYR A 103 -13.28 25.44 16.06
C TYR A 103 -14.61 25.00 15.47
N ILE A 104 -15.39 25.95 14.97
CA ILE A 104 -16.77 25.77 14.51
C ILE A 104 -16.89 26.37 13.11
N ALA A 105 -17.29 25.57 12.13
CA ALA A 105 -17.73 26.10 10.85
C ALA A 105 -19.11 26.77 11.01
N ASP A 106 -19.11 28.09 11.16
CA ASP A 106 -20.31 28.93 11.27
C ASP A 106 -20.84 29.23 9.86
N ARG A 107 -21.39 28.21 9.24
CA ARG A 107 -21.56 28.01 7.81
C ARG A 107 -22.28 29.12 7.09
N LYS A 108 -23.46 29.52 7.60
CA LYS A 108 -24.27 30.60 6.97
C LYS A 108 -23.73 31.99 7.24
N ASN A 109 -22.79 32.12 8.21
CA ASN A 109 -22.07 33.38 8.47
C ASN A 109 -20.76 33.46 7.68
N ASP A 110 -20.43 32.40 6.88
CA ASP A 110 -19.22 32.30 6.05
C ASP A 110 -17.92 32.55 6.86
N ARG A 111 -17.84 31.94 8.08
CA ARG A 111 -16.75 32.14 9.06
C ARG A 111 -16.37 30.82 9.76
N ILE A 112 -15.16 30.82 10.31
CA ILE A 112 -14.79 29.84 11.34
C ILE A 112 -14.67 30.59 12.66
N ARG A 113 -15.41 30.09 13.65
CA ARG A 113 -15.40 30.61 15.02
C ARG A 113 -14.60 29.68 15.92
N MET A 114 -13.94 30.21 16.92
CA MET A 114 -13.22 29.47 17.94
C MET A 114 -13.77 29.77 19.32
N VAL A 115 -14.04 28.74 20.11
CA VAL A 115 -14.40 28.84 21.51
C VAL A 115 -13.23 28.37 22.35
N ALA A 116 -12.66 29.28 23.14
CA ALA A 116 -11.58 28.95 24.07
C ALA A 116 -12.11 28.13 25.28
N PRO A 117 -11.27 27.39 26.02
CA PRO A 117 -11.70 26.66 27.23
C PRO A 117 -12.42 27.49 28.27
N GLY A 118 -12.10 28.80 28.37
CA GLY A 118 -12.78 29.75 29.22
C GLY A 118 -14.19 30.18 28.73
N GLY A 119 -14.65 29.64 27.60
CA GLY A 119 -15.98 29.92 27.04
C GLY A 119 -16.09 31.24 26.26
N THR A 120 -14.97 31.87 25.92
CA THR A 120 -14.95 33.06 25.05
C THR A 120 -14.94 32.63 23.58
N ILE A 121 -15.80 33.25 22.75
CA ILE A 121 -15.85 33.01 21.31
C ILE A 121 -15.17 34.12 20.53
N THR A 122 -14.48 33.77 19.46
CA THR A 122 -13.84 34.70 18.51
C THR A 122 -13.95 34.18 17.08
N THR A 123 -13.94 35.07 16.11
CA THR A 123 -13.76 34.71 14.70
C THR A 123 -12.29 34.57 14.40
N VAL A 124 -11.88 33.42 13.83
CA VAL A 124 -10.48 33.13 13.46
C VAL A 124 -10.26 33.11 11.96
N VAL A 125 -11.29 32.82 11.18
CA VAL A 125 -11.23 32.86 9.72
C VAL A 125 -12.50 33.48 9.16
N GLY A 126 -12.34 34.34 8.19
CA GLY A 126 -13.44 34.96 7.46
C GLY A 126 -13.88 36.29 8.02
N GLU A 127 -13.88 37.33 7.18
CA GLU A 127 -14.43 38.64 7.54
C GLU A 127 -15.89 38.81 7.10
N GLY A 128 -16.39 37.87 6.18
CA GLY A 128 -17.62 38.11 5.42
C GLY A 128 -17.57 39.43 4.62
N PRO A 129 -18.27 39.62 3.58
CA PRO A 129 -19.35 38.77 3.04
C PRO A 129 -18.83 37.51 2.37
N ARG A 130 -19.77 36.63 1.94
CA ARG A 130 -19.52 35.41 1.18
C ARG A 130 -18.67 35.67 -0.06
N GLY A 131 -17.65 34.85 -0.27
CA GLY A 131 -16.74 34.97 -1.41
C GLY A 131 -15.51 34.10 -1.29
N TYR A 132 -14.53 34.37 -2.15
CA TYR A 132 -13.23 33.76 -2.14
C TYR A 132 -12.13 34.82 -2.26
N SER A 133 -11.30 34.91 -1.24
CA SER A 133 -10.14 35.81 -1.21
C SER A 133 -9.12 35.37 -0.14
N GLY A 134 -8.01 36.08 -0.07
CA GLY A 134 -7.12 36.10 1.08
C GLY A 134 -5.96 35.11 1.03
N ASP A 135 -5.75 34.32 -0.04
CA ASP A 135 -4.59 33.41 -0.14
C ASP A 135 -3.27 34.17 -0.01
N GLY A 136 -2.36 33.63 0.83
CA GLY A 136 -1.10 34.26 1.18
C GLY A 136 -1.19 35.35 2.24
N GLY A 137 -2.39 35.66 2.74
CA GLY A 137 -2.64 36.71 3.72
C GLY A 137 -3.24 36.18 5.03
N PRO A 138 -3.61 37.12 5.93
CA PRO A 138 -4.24 36.77 7.21
C PRO A 138 -5.60 36.09 7.02
N ALA A 139 -5.82 34.95 7.66
CA ALA A 139 -7.07 34.21 7.59
C ALA A 139 -8.28 35.00 8.07
N SER A 140 -8.10 35.92 9.04
CA SER A 140 -9.15 36.81 9.55
C SER A 140 -9.69 37.79 8.51
N ALA A 141 -8.87 38.11 7.47
CA ALA A 141 -9.25 39.00 6.38
C ALA A 141 -9.70 38.27 5.11
N ALA A 142 -9.67 36.94 5.12
CA ALA A 142 -10.12 36.12 4.00
C ALA A 142 -11.64 36.09 3.89
N THR A 143 -12.17 35.76 2.71
CA THR A 143 -13.59 35.43 2.53
C THR A 143 -13.76 33.93 2.25
N LEU A 144 -14.81 33.36 2.85
CA LEU A 144 -15.24 31.98 2.67
C LEU A 144 -16.64 31.92 2.05
N ASN A 145 -17.05 30.76 1.59
CA ASN A 145 -18.38 30.53 1.03
C ASN A 145 -18.97 29.23 1.54
N LEU A 146 -19.87 29.32 2.52
CA LEU A 146 -20.50 28.14 3.14
C LEU A 146 -19.48 27.11 3.63
N PRO A 147 -18.50 27.45 4.49
CA PRO A 147 -17.57 26.49 5.05
C PRO A 147 -18.34 25.38 5.77
N GLU A 148 -18.04 24.11 5.44
CA GLU A 148 -18.85 22.98 5.88
C GLU A 148 -18.16 22.19 7.00
N SER A 149 -16.86 21.90 6.87
CA SER A 149 -16.10 21.10 7.81
C SER A 149 -14.74 21.72 8.10
N VAL A 150 -14.21 21.38 9.25
CA VAL A 150 -12.88 21.77 9.72
C VAL A 150 -12.13 20.56 10.27
N ALA A 151 -10.80 20.51 10.06
CA ALA A 151 -9.90 19.52 10.61
C ALA A 151 -8.58 20.16 11.04
N LEU A 152 -7.89 19.55 12.00
CA LEU A 152 -6.57 19.98 12.48
C LEU A 152 -5.55 18.87 12.23
N ASP A 153 -4.34 19.25 11.84
CA ASP A 153 -3.20 18.35 11.90
C ASP A 153 -2.40 18.52 13.21
N ASP A 154 -1.45 17.63 13.44
CA ASP A 154 -0.59 17.66 14.63
C ASP A 154 0.31 18.90 14.72
N ALA A 155 0.55 19.57 13.60
CA ALA A 155 1.31 20.83 13.52
C ALA A 155 0.44 22.07 13.84
N GLY A 156 -0.87 21.89 14.05
CA GLY A 156 -1.82 22.96 14.34
C GLY A 156 -2.31 23.70 13.10
N ASN A 157 -2.14 23.15 11.89
CA ASN A 157 -2.77 23.71 10.71
C ASN A 157 -4.27 23.38 10.71
N LEU A 158 -5.10 24.37 10.42
CA LEU A 158 -6.54 24.21 10.30
C LEU A 158 -6.94 24.09 8.83
N TYR A 159 -7.55 22.97 8.47
CA TYR A 159 -8.09 22.71 7.13
C TYR A 159 -9.59 22.98 7.12
N ILE A 160 -10.08 23.59 6.05
CA ILE A 160 -11.46 24.07 5.92
C ILE A 160 -12.02 23.60 4.58
N ALA A 161 -13.09 22.83 4.60
CA ALA A 161 -13.89 22.56 3.41
C ALA A 161 -14.69 23.83 3.06
N ASP A 162 -14.15 24.64 2.17
CA ASP A 162 -14.76 25.89 1.67
C ASP A 162 -15.71 25.55 0.51
N ARG A 163 -16.82 24.88 0.87
CA ARG A 163 -17.73 24.15 0.00
C ARG A 163 -18.20 24.95 -1.20
N GLY A 164 -18.75 26.14 -0.96
CA GLY A 164 -19.33 26.96 -2.03
C GLY A 164 -18.28 27.58 -2.96
N ASN A 165 -17.00 27.49 -2.59
CA ASN A 165 -15.87 27.86 -3.43
C ASN A 165 -15.21 26.65 -4.10
N HIS A 166 -15.73 25.44 -3.93
CA HIS A 166 -15.16 24.20 -4.48
C HIS A 166 -13.67 24.03 -4.17
N ARG A 167 -13.27 24.34 -2.92
CA ARG A 167 -11.87 24.36 -2.45
C ARG A 167 -11.73 23.78 -1.06
N VAL A 168 -10.52 23.34 -0.75
CA VAL A 168 -10.07 23.19 0.63
C VAL A 168 -9.00 24.22 0.92
N ARG A 169 -9.21 24.96 2.02
CA ARG A 169 -8.31 26.01 2.50
C ARG A 169 -7.53 25.49 3.71
N LYS A 170 -6.30 25.94 3.88
CA LYS A 170 -5.44 25.65 5.02
C LYS A 170 -5.01 26.94 5.68
N VAL A 171 -5.19 27.03 6.99
CA VAL A 171 -4.67 28.12 7.83
C VAL A 171 -3.49 27.56 8.62
N ALA A 172 -2.33 28.14 8.44
CA ALA A 172 -1.13 27.81 9.20
C ALA A 172 -1.18 28.41 10.63
N PRO A 173 -0.37 27.93 11.59
CA PRO A 173 -0.33 28.45 12.96
C PRO A 173 0.03 29.96 13.06
N ASP A 174 0.69 30.50 12.06
CA ASP A 174 0.98 31.95 11.96
C ASP A 174 -0.23 32.77 11.51
N GLY A 175 -1.37 32.12 11.23
CA GLY A 175 -2.60 32.75 10.77
C GLY A 175 -2.69 32.96 9.26
N THR A 176 -1.72 32.52 8.47
CA THR A 176 -1.75 32.64 7.00
C THR A 176 -2.67 31.60 6.38
N ILE A 177 -3.59 32.02 5.49
CA ILE A 177 -4.49 31.11 4.77
C ILE A 177 -4.02 30.89 3.34
N ASN A 178 -4.17 29.64 2.84
CA ASN A 178 -3.90 29.29 1.44
C ASN A 178 -4.89 28.23 0.95
N THR A 179 -5.12 28.18 -0.36
CA THR A 179 -5.80 27.07 -1.01
C THR A 179 -4.84 25.87 -1.15
N VAL A 180 -5.25 24.69 -0.66
CA VAL A 180 -4.46 23.45 -0.78
C VAL A 180 -5.05 22.46 -1.77
N ALA A 181 -6.35 22.55 -2.07
CA ALA A 181 -6.98 21.73 -3.10
C ALA A 181 -8.17 22.49 -3.73
N GLY A 182 -8.40 22.24 -5.01
CA GLY A 182 -9.53 22.79 -5.76
C GLY A 182 -9.21 24.06 -6.55
N THR A 183 -9.66 24.12 -7.83
CA THR A 183 -9.52 25.31 -8.71
C THR A 183 -10.59 26.36 -8.46
N GLY A 184 -11.68 26.01 -7.77
CA GLY A 184 -12.87 26.83 -7.61
C GLY A 184 -13.93 26.63 -8.67
N THR A 185 -13.69 25.77 -9.64
CA THR A 185 -14.70 25.32 -10.60
C THR A 185 -15.18 23.94 -10.18
N GLY A 186 -16.50 23.78 -10.01
CA GLY A 186 -17.09 22.49 -9.66
C GLY A 186 -16.86 21.46 -10.77
N GLY A 187 -16.44 20.26 -10.41
CA GLY A 187 -16.14 19.18 -11.34
C GLY A 187 -15.17 18.16 -10.76
N TYR A 188 -14.72 17.21 -11.62
CA TYR A 188 -13.76 16.19 -11.25
C TYR A 188 -12.59 16.15 -12.22
N SER A 189 -11.40 16.37 -11.71
CA SER A 189 -10.15 16.24 -12.46
C SER A 189 -8.95 16.16 -11.54
N GLY A 190 -7.76 15.96 -12.11
CA GLY A 190 -6.48 16.25 -11.45
C GLY A 190 -5.86 15.10 -10.68
N ASP A 191 -6.41 13.87 -10.68
CA ASP A 191 -5.77 12.72 -10.02
C ASP A 191 -4.36 12.47 -10.57
N GLY A 192 -3.41 12.28 -9.64
CA GLY A 192 -1.98 12.14 -9.93
C GLY A 192 -1.24 13.47 -10.11
N GLY A 193 -1.94 14.60 -10.02
CA GLY A 193 -1.36 15.95 -10.18
C GLY A 193 -1.49 16.82 -8.93
N PRO A 194 -1.10 18.11 -9.05
CA PRO A 194 -1.19 19.07 -7.93
C PRO A 194 -2.64 19.31 -7.50
N ALA A 195 -2.93 19.17 -6.20
CA ALA A 195 -4.29 19.27 -5.66
C ALA A 195 -4.93 20.65 -5.88
N PHE A 196 -4.15 21.73 -5.84
CA PHE A 196 -4.65 23.09 -6.10
C PHE A 196 -5.09 23.30 -7.55
N ALA A 197 -4.62 22.44 -8.49
CA ALA A 197 -5.01 22.46 -9.89
C ALA A 197 -6.14 21.46 -10.22
N ALA A 198 -6.58 20.65 -9.26
CA ALA A 198 -7.67 19.70 -9.42
C ALA A 198 -9.05 20.37 -9.29
N GLN A 199 -10.07 19.80 -9.92
CA GLN A 199 -11.45 20.20 -9.66
C GLN A 199 -12.03 19.34 -8.53
N LEU A 200 -12.73 19.99 -7.61
CA LEU A 200 -13.58 19.41 -6.59
C LEU A 200 -15.03 19.87 -6.83
N ASN A 201 -16.01 19.13 -6.34
CA ASN A 201 -17.42 19.51 -6.52
C ASN A 201 -18.16 19.47 -5.18
N ASP A 202 -18.30 20.64 -4.55
CA ASP A 202 -18.86 20.81 -3.21
C ASP A 202 -18.15 19.92 -2.17
N PRO A 203 -16.86 20.14 -1.86
CA PRO A 203 -16.19 19.41 -0.79
C PRO A 203 -16.88 19.70 0.55
N THR A 204 -17.34 18.65 1.25
CA THR A 204 -18.14 18.78 2.46
C THR A 204 -17.38 18.38 3.72
N GLY A 205 -16.69 17.24 3.72
CA GLY A 205 -15.95 16.71 4.85
C GLY A 205 -14.44 16.73 4.60
N VAL A 206 -13.67 17.06 5.63
CA VAL A 206 -12.21 16.97 5.62
C VAL A 206 -11.71 16.34 6.91
N THR A 207 -10.67 15.50 6.80
CA THR A 207 -9.89 14.98 7.93
C THR A 207 -8.43 14.84 7.55
N VAL A 208 -7.53 14.86 8.54
CA VAL A 208 -6.09 14.66 8.32
C VAL A 208 -5.64 13.39 9.08
N GLY A 209 -5.06 12.46 8.36
CA GLY A 209 -4.49 11.26 8.93
C GLY A 209 -3.18 11.54 9.68
N LYS A 210 -2.77 10.61 10.55
CA LYS A 210 -1.46 10.68 11.25
C LYS A 210 -0.27 10.67 10.31
N ASP A 211 -0.46 10.19 9.09
CA ASP A 211 0.49 10.20 7.98
C ASP A 211 0.61 11.57 7.28
N GLY A 212 -0.17 12.56 7.75
CA GLY A 212 -0.23 13.91 7.18
C GLY A 212 -1.04 14.03 5.90
N ASN A 213 -1.66 12.94 5.41
CA ASN A 213 -2.54 13.00 4.26
C ASN A 213 -3.87 13.68 4.63
N LEU A 214 -4.34 14.56 3.74
CA LEU A 214 -5.66 15.18 3.84
C LEU A 214 -6.67 14.36 3.04
N TYR A 215 -7.77 13.97 3.66
CA TYR A 215 -8.89 13.29 3.02
C TYR A 215 -10.07 14.20 2.86
N ILE A 216 -10.74 14.16 1.71
CA ILE A 216 -11.79 15.13 1.30
C ILE A 216 -13.00 14.35 0.79
N ALA A 217 -14.16 14.54 1.39
CA ALA A 217 -15.44 14.08 0.84
C ALA A 217 -15.84 15.00 -0.32
N ASP A 218 -15.66 14.53 -1.54
CA ASP A 218 -15.93 15.25 -2.79
C ASP A 218 -17.37 14.93 -3.24
N PHE A 219 -18.32 15.61 -2.59
CA PHE A 219 -19.72 15.26 -2.43
C PHE A 219 -20.45 14.95 -3.75
N PHE A 220 -20.48 15.87 -4.71
CA PHE A 220 -21.16 15.67 -5.98
C PHE A 220 -20.35 14.87 -7.01
N ASN A 221 -19.07 14.61 -6.71
CA ASN A 221 -18.27 13.69 -7.50
C ASN A 221 -18.39 12.24 -7.02
N HIS A 222 -19.16 11.99 -5.95
CA HIS A 222 -19.37 10.64 -5.39
C HIS A 222 -18.06 9.92 -5.08
N ARG A 223 -17.07 10.65 -4.54
CA ARG A 223 -15.72 10.18 -4.27
C ARG A 223 -15.19 10.68 -2.92
N VAL A 224 -14.19 9.99 -2.43
CA VAL A 224 -13.28 10.54 -1.42
C VAL A 224 -11.92 10.72 -2.07
N ARG A 225 -11.36 11.94 -1.94
CA ARG A 225 -10.07 12.30 -2.49
C ARG A 225 -9.03 12.36 -1.36
N LYS A 226 -7.78 12.06 -1.67
CA LYS A 226 -6.64 12.16 -0.76
C LYS A 226 -5.63 13.14 -1.35
N VAL A 227 -5.12 14.06 -0.53
CA VAL A 227 -3.99 14.94 -0.87
C VAL A 227 -2.82 14.56 0.03
N THR A 228 -1.71 14.16 -0.56
CA THR A 228 -0.47 13.83 0.14
C THR A 228 0.27 15.09 0.59
N PRO A 229 1.20 15.01 1.57
CA PRO A 229 1.94 16.18 2.06
C PRO A 229 2.73 16.94 0.98
N ASP A 230 3.10 16.29 -0.11
CA ASP A 230 3.73 16.92 -1.28
C ASP A 230 2.75 17.67 -2.18
N GLY A 231 1.43 17.62 -1.85
CA GLY A 231 0.37 18.31 -2.58
C GLY A 231 -0.22 17.52 -3.75
N THR A 232 0.08 16.23 -3.92
CA THR A 232 -0.51 15.40 -4.97
C THR A 232 -1.89 14.90 -4.56
N ILE A 233 -2.89 15.04 -5.44
CA ILE A 233 -4.25 14.53 -5.20
C ILE A 233 -4.51 13.21 -5.91
N SER A 234 -5.29 12.34 -5.27
CA SER A 234 -5.77 11.08 -5.85
C SER A 234 -7.15 10.71 -5.29
N THR A 235 -7.90 9.89 -6.01
CA THR A 235 -9.12 9.25 -5.49
C THR A 235 -8.73 8.04 -4.63
N VAL A 236 -9.37 7.86 -3.46
CA VAL A 236 -9.17 6.70 -2.57
C VAL A 236 -10.42 5.87 -2.38
N ALA A 237 -11.61 6.42 -2.62
CA ALA A 237 -12.87 5.65 -2.62
C ALA A 237 -13.89 6.29 -3.58
N GLY A 238 -14.71 5.45 -4.17
CA GLY A 238 -15.73 5.87 -5.14
C GLY A 238 -15.22 5.95 -6.58
N ASN A 239 -15.96 5.38 -7.51
CA ASN A 239 -15.65 5.43 -8.94
C ASN A 239 -16.34 6.61 -9.68
N GLY A 240 -17.12 7.43 -8.96
CA GLY A 240 -17.85 8.59 -9.48
C GLY A 240 -19.27 8.29 -9.95
N THR A 241 -19.67 7.05 -9.99
CA THR A 241 -21.06 6.68 -10.23
C THR A 241 -21.82 6.71 -8.90
N LYS A 242 -22.97 7.40 -8.89
CA LYS A 242 -23.84 7.44 -7.72
C LYS A 242 -24.50 6.08 -7.49
N GLY A 243 -24.39 5.53 -6.28
CA GLY A 243 -25.06 4.28 -5.93
C GLY A 243 -24.32 3.49 -4.84
N TYR A 244 -24.69 2.22 -4.70
CA TYR A 244 -24.10 1.24 -3.78
C TYR A 244 -23.78 -0.04 -4.54
N SER A 245 -22.53 -0.49 -4.48
CA SER A 245 -22.05 -1.67 -5.23
C SER A 245 -21.55 -2.81 -4.32
N GLY A 246 -21.96 -2.82 -3.03
CA GLY A 246 -21.61 -3.88 -2.10
C GLY A 246 -20.39 -3.62 -1.22
N ASP A 247 -19.94 -4.65 -0.53
CA ASP A 247 -18.87 -4.66 0.46
C ASP A 247 -17.80 -5.68 0.09
N GLY A 248 -16.61 -5.55 0.69
CA GLY A 248 -15.51 -6.47 0.46
C GLY A 248 -14.79 -6.27 -0.88
N VAL A 249 -15.00 -5.15 -1.53
CA VAL A 249 -14.41 -4.79 -2.84
C VAL A 249 -13.41 -3.65 -2.69
N PRO A 250 -12.49 -3.46 -3.67
CA PRO A 250 -11.60 -2.29 -3.67
C PRO A 250 -12.40 -0.99 -3.67
N ALA A 251 -12.08 -0.09 -2.74
CA ALA A 251 -12.80 1.17 -2.57
C ALA A 251 -12.82 2.04 -3.84
N LEU A 252 -11.79 1.93 -4.68
CA LEU A 252 -11.71 2.65 -5.97
C LEU A 252 -12.73 2.16 -7.02
N THR A 253 -13.21 0.94 -6.91
CA THR A 253 -14.18 0.37 -7.86
C THR A 253 -15.62 0.51 -7.39
N THR A 254 -15.82 0.84 -6.10
CA THR A 254 -17.14 0.96 -5.50
C THR A 254 -17.88 2.21 -5.96
N THR A 255 -19.19 2.17 -5.84
CA THR A 255 -20.05 3.36 -5.98
C THR A 255 -20.35 3.94 -4.59
N LEU A 256 -20.29 5.25 -4.46
CA LEU A 256 -20.73 6.03 -3.31
C LEU A 256 -21.89 6.94 -3.70
N SER A 257 -22.66 7.40 -2.73
CA SER A 257 -23.75 8.33 -3.00
C SER A 257 -23.69 9.54 -2.09
N ASN A 258 -23.14 10.64 -2.62
CA ASN A 258 -23.02 11.90 -1.89
C ASN A 258 -22.30 11.71 -0.53
N PRO A 259 -21.04 11.25 -0.51
CA PRO A 259 -20.28 11.16 0.74
C PRO A 259 -20.15 12.54 1.39
N CYS A 260 -20.57 12.65 2.66
CA CYS A 260 -20.65 13.95 3.36
C CYS A 260 -19.49 14.22 4.29
N SER A 261 -19.14 13.24 5.10
CA SER A 261 -18.11 13.37 6.13
C SER A 261 -17.14 12.21 6.05
N VAL A 262 -15.92 12.47 6.43
CA VAL A 262 -14.84 11.48 6.54
C VAL A 262 -14.11 11.68 7.85
N ASP A 263 -13.70 10.56 8.46
CA ASP A 263 -12.79 10.59 9.60
C ASP A 263 -11.90 9.34 9.59
N MET A 264 -10.79 9.37 10.34
CA MET A 264 -9.79 8.32 10.31
C MET A 264 -9.41 7.86 11.72
N ASP A 265 -9.29 6.55 11.92
CA ASP A 265 -8.77 6.03 13.18
C ASP A 265 -7.24 5.95 13.20
N GLY A 266 -6.70 5.63 14.39
CA GLY A 266 -5.26 5.48 14.59
C GLY A 266 -4.61 4.30 13.86
N SER A 267 -5.40 3.39 13.32
CA SER A 267 -4.96 2.22 12.53
C SER A 267 -4.99 2.48 11.02
N GLY A 268 -5.40 3.68 10.61
CA GLY A 268 -5.47 4.07 9.19
C GLY A 268 -6.75 3.65 8.49
N ASN A 269 -7.79 3.20 9.21
CA ASN A 269 -9.10 2.98 8.60
C ASN A 269 -9.79 4.33 8.36
N LEU A 270 -10.31 4.53 7.16
CA LEU A 270 -11.08 5.70 6.76
C LEU A 270 -12.57 5.41 6.85
N TYR A 271 -13.30 6.19 7.64
CA TYR A 271 -14.75 6.12 7.79
C TYR A 271 -15.42 7.17 6.93
N ILE A 272 -16.50 6.81 6.25
CA ILE A 272 -17.19 7.64 5.26
C ILE A 272 -18.69 7.64 5.57
N ALA A 273 -19.28 8.79 5.81
CA ALA A 273 -20.72 8.95 5.82
C ALA A 273 -21.24 8.93 4.38
N ASP A 274 -21.66 7.77 3.90
CA ASP A 274 -22.20 7.53 2.56
C ASP A 274 -23.70 7.86 2.54
N ARG A 275 -23.97 9.14 2.67
CA ARG A 275 -25.25 9.75 2.98
C ARG A 275 -26.40 9.24 2.14
N GLY A 276 -26.26 9.31 0.81
CA GLY A 276 -27.34 8.94 -0.11
C GLY A 276 -27.57 7.44 -0.22
N ASN A 277 -26.71 6.61 0.43
CA ASN A 277 -26.90 5.17 0.56
C ASN A 277 -27.38 4.78 1.97
N CYS A 278 -27.66 5.73 2.85
CA CYS A 278 -28.07 5.51 4.25
C CYS A 278 -27.10 4.55 4.98
N ARG A 279 -25.79 4.73 4.78
CA ARG A 279 -24.73 3.86 5.33
C ARG A 279 -23.55 4.67 5.85
N VAL A 280 -22.81 4.06 6.75
CA VAL A 280 -21.44 4.47 7.04
C VAL A 280 -20.52 3.36 6.56
N ARG A 281 -19.54 3.74 5.74
CA ARG A 281 -18.56 2.83 5.13
C ARG A 281 -17.21 2.97 5.80
N LYS A 282 -16.44 1.87 5.82
CA LYS A 282 -15.07 1.81 6.31
C LYS A 282 -14.17 1.33 5.17
N VAL A 283 -13.11 2.08 4.87
CA VAL A 283 -12.02 1.65 3.98
C VAL A 283 -10.84 1.29 4.87
N ALA A 284 -10.44 0.03 4.82
CA ALA A 284 -9.26 -0.45 5.56
C ALA A 284 -7.95 -0.05 4.84
N PRO A 285 -6.78 -0.11 5.50
CA PRO A 285 -5.49 0.24 4.89
C PRO A 285 -5.14 -0.56 3.62
N ASP A 286 -5.68 -1.76 3.46
CA ASP A 286 -5.56 -2.59 2.25
C ASP A 286 -6.41 -2.08 1.08
N GLY A 287 -7.19 -1.02 1.28
CA GLY A 287 -8.04 -0.41 0.28
C GLY A 287 -9.42 -1.09 0.10
N ILE A 288 -9.77 -2.06 0.93
CA ILE A 288 -11.07 -2.73 0.86
C ILE A 288 -12.12 -1.92 1.62
N ILE A 289 -13.29 -1.73 0.99
CA ILE A 289 -14.41 -1.00 1.59
C ILE A 289 -15.49 -1.96 2.11
N THR A 290 -16.02 -1.64 3.28
CA THR A 290 -17.09 -2.40 3.94
C THR A 290 -18.09 -1.45 4.59
N THR A 291 -19.32 -1.92 4.83
CA THR A 291 -20.30 -1.20 5.63
C THR A 291 -20.03 -1.44 7.11
N ILE A 292 -20.08 -0.40 7.93
CA ILE A 292 -19.91 -0.47 9.39
C ILE A 292 -21.22 -0.16 10.13
N ALA A 293 -22.12 0.58 9.51
CA ALA A 293 -23.45 0.87 10.04
C ALA A 293 -24.44 1.20 8.90
N GLY A 294 -25.70 0.85 9.09
CA GLY A 294 -26.77 1.09 8.14
C GLY A 294 -26.94 -0.05 7.13
N ASP A 295 -28.16 -0.52 6.92
CA ASP A 295 -28.52 -1.55 5.95
C ASP A 295 -28.97 -0.98 4.59
N GLY A 296 -29.02 0.36 4.48
CA GLY A 296 -29.44 1.11 3.28
C GLY A 296 -30.91 1.47 3.23
N ALA A 297 -31.73 0.97 4.16
CA ALA A 297 -33.09 1.46 4.31
C ALA A 297 -33.09 2.71 5.20
N ALA A 298 -33.92 3.69 4.81
CA ALA A 298 -34.09 4.91 5.60
C ALA A 298 -34.96 4.63 6.83
N GLY A 299 -34.49 4.98 8.01
CA GLY A 299 -35.19 4.78 9.28
C GLY A 299 -34.30 5.05 10.48
N ALA A 300 -34.83 4.86 11.69
CA ALA A 300 -34.08 5.00 12.91
C ALA A 300 -33.43 3.65 13.30
N ALA A 301 -32.24 3.74 13.88
CA ALA A 301 -31.56 2.56 14.39
C ALA A 301 -32.24 2.03 15.67
N ASP A 302 -32.22 0.71 15.81
CA ASP A 302 -32.66 0.02 17.03
C ASP A 302 -31.48 -0.10 18.01
N ASP A 303 -31.60 0.54 19.17
CA ASP A 303 -30.56 0.56 20.19
C ASP A 303 -30.18 -0.87 20.65
N GLY A 304 -28.88 -1.16 20.65
CA GLY A 304 -28.34 -2.47 21.01
C GLY A 304 -28.30 -3.49 19.87
N ALA A 305 -28.85 -3.17 18.71
CA ALA A 305 -28.78 -4.02 17.52
C ALA A 305 -27.34 -3.95 16.89
N PRO A 306 -26.96 -4.98 16.07
CA PRO A 306 -25.78 -4.88 15.23
C PRO A 306 -25.90 -3.69 14.27
N ALA A 307 -24.92 -2.80 14.27
CA ALA A 307 -24.98 -1.52 13.52
C ALA A 307 -25.20 -1.71 12.01
N MET A 308 -24.72 -2.80 11.45
CA MET A 308 -24.87 -3.12 10.02
C MET A 308 -26.28 -3.56 9.61
N ASN A 309 -27.06 -4.02 10.59
CA ASN A 309 -28.39 -4.60 10.35
C ASN A 309 -29.51 -3.64 10.78
N THR A 310 -29.22 -2.38 10.93
CA THR A 310 -30.17 -1.37 11.39
C THR A 310 -30.26 -0.22 10.40
N HIS A 311 -31.34 0.54 10.48
CA HIS A 311 -31.58 1.66 9.56
C HIS A 311 -30.81 2.91 9.99
N LEU A 312 -30.36 3.70 9.02
CA LEU A 312 -29.97 5.10 9.14
C LEU A 312 -30.79 5.89 8.13
N HIS A 313 -31.06 7.18 8.40
CA HIS A 313 -31.86 7.92 7.43
C HIS A 313 -30.99 8.89 6.59
N ASP A 314 -30.18 9.68 7.22
CA ASP A 314 -29.38 10.69 6.54
C ASP A 314 -28.08 10.88 7.34
N PRO A 315 -27.17 9.88 7.33
CA PRO A 315 -25.92 9.97 8.05
C PRO A 315 -25.01 11.01 7.36
N VAL A 316 -24.75 12.12 8.02
CA VAL A 316 -23.99 13.24 7.45
C VAL A 316 -22.66 13.49 8.14
N ALA A 317 -22.50 13.02 9.36
CA ALA A 317 -21.29 13.22 10.15
C ALA A 317 -20.78 11.90 10.72
N VAL A 318 -19.47 11.73 10.71
CA VAL A 318 -18.76 10.64 11.39
C VAL A 318 -17.61 11.21 12.20
N ALA A 319 -17.36 10.65 13.39
CA ALA A 319 -16.20 10.96 14.21
C ALA A 319 -15.75 9.72 14.97
N VAL A 320 -14.46 9.38 14.84
CA VAL A 320 -13.84 8.28 15.57
C VAL A 320 -13.29 8.81 16.88
N ALA A 321 -13.75 8.24 17.99
CA ALA A 321 -13.20 8.56 19.30
C ALA A 321 -11.87 7.83 19.56
N PRO A 322 -11.03 8.34 20.45
CA PRO A 322 -9.82 7.64 20.90
C PRO A 322 -10.07 6.25 21.49
N SER A 323 -11.30 5.99 21.98
CA SER A 323 -11.75 4.67 22.45
C SER A 323 -11.94 3.64 21.33
N GLY A 324 -11.94 4.09 20.06
CA GLY A 324 -12.29 3.27 18.90
C GLY A 324 -13.82 3.19 18.64
N ASP A 325 -14.64 3.91 19.38
CA ASP A 325 -16.06 4.08 19.10
C ASP A 325 -16.24 5.05 17.92
N LEU A 326 -17.29 4.83 17.12
CA LEU A 326 -17.64 5.71 16.00
C LEU A 326 -18.94 6.42 16.30
N TYR A 327 -18.95 7.74 16.30
CA TYR A 327 -20.13 8.57 16.40
C TYR A 327 -20.68 8.89 15.02
N ILE A 328 -22.01 8.91 14.88
CA ILE A 328 -22.73 9.16 13.62
C ILE A 328 -23.81 10.19 13.85
N GLY A 329 -23.72 11.34 13.17
CA GLY A 329 -24.81 12.33 13.13
C GLY A 329 -25.81 11.95 12.06
N ASP A 330 -27.05 11.65 12.47
CA ASP A 330 -28.16 11.28 11.59
C ASP A 330 -29.24 12.37 11.63
N VAL A 331 -29.19 13.23 10.61
CA VAL A 331 -29.97 14.48 10.63
C VAL A 331 -31.47 14.27 10.50
N SER A 332 -31.91 13.29 9.71
CA SER A 332 -33.33 13.05 9.50
C SER A 332 -33.98 12.25 10.64
N ASN A 333 -33.15 11.60 11.47
CA ASN A 333 -33.60 10.96 12.70
C ASN A 333 -33.48 11.87 13.94
N TYR A 334 -32.88 13.04 13.81
CA TYR A 334 -32.61 13.95 14.94
C TYR A 334 -31.91 13.23 16.10
N ARG A 335 -30.88 12.42 15.76
CA ARG A 335 -30.11 11.60 16.69
C ARG A 335 -28.63 11.62 16.38
N VAL A 336 -27.86 11.41 17.41
CA VAL A 336 -26.48 10.99 17.28
C VAL A 336 -26.36 9.57 17.81
N TYR A 337 -25.85 8.69 17.01
CA TYR A 337 -25.58 7.30 17.36
C TYR A 337 -24.11 7.08 17.67
N LYS A 338 -23.83 6.01 18.38
CA LYS A 338 -22.50 5.48 18.62
C LYS A 338 -22.45 4.01 18.22
N VAL A 339 -21.50 3.64 17.37
CA VAL A 339 -21.14 2.24 17.12
C VAL A 339 -19.99 1.90 18.06
N VAL A 340 -20.23 0.95 18.97
CA VAL A 340 -19.27 0.57 20.00
C VAL A 340 -18.10 -0.19 19.41
N GLY A 341 -16.87 0.24 19.71
CA GLY A 341 -15.65 -0.43 19.28
C GLY A 341 -15.54 -0.58 17.76
N ALA A 342 -16.01 0.39 16.98
CA ALA A 342 -16.05 0.33 15.52
C ALA A 342 -14.67 0.08 14.89
N SER A 343 -13.60 0.57 15.51
CA SER A 343 -12.22 0.32 15.04
C SER A 343 -11.84 -1.16 15.11
N ALA A 344 -12.37 -1.89 16.09
CA ALA A 344 -12.14 -3.32 16.28
C ALA A 344 -13.15 -4.20 15.50
N VAL A 345 -14.23 -3.59 14.99
CA VAL A 345 -15.21 -4.33 14.17
C VAL A 345 -14.55 -4.61 12.83
N VAL A 346 -14.22 -5.87 12.61
CA VAL A 346 -14.07 -6.43 11.26
C VAL A 346 -15.49 -6.77 10.84
N PRO A 347 -16.13 -6.02 9.91
CA PRO A 347 -17.44 -6.41 9.41
C PRO A 347 -17.31 -7.84 8.88
N PRO A 348 -18.32 -8.71 9.03
CA PRO A 348 -18.35 -9.93 8.27
C PRO A 348 -18.39 -9.50 6.79
N VAL A 349 -17.23 -9.47 6.16
CA VAL A 349 -17.17 -9.46 4.71
C VAL A 349 -17.97 -10.67 4.30
N PRO A 350 -19.01 -10.54 3.45
CA PRO A 350 -19.59 -11.73 2.85
C PRO A 350 -18.40 -12.49 2.28
N PRO A 351 -18.24 -13.77 2.64
CA PRO A 351 -17.05 -14.48 2.33
C PRO A 351 -16.91 -14.52 0.79
N ILE A 352 -15.97 -13.77 0.27
CA ILE A 352 -15.65 -13.71 -1.15
C ILE A 352 -14.35 -14.45 -1.32
N ALA A 353 -14.37 -15.51 -2.10
CA ALA A 353 -13.16 -16.12 -2.57
C ALA A 353 -12.55 -15.23 -3.67
N ASP A 354 -11.28 -14.93 -3.51
CA ASP A 354 -10.49 -14.18 -4.48
C ASP A 354 -9.41 -15.13 -5.02
N LEU A 355 -9.65 -15.67 -6.22
CA LEU A 355 -8.82 -16.70 -6.80
C LEU A 355 -7.82 -16.08 -7.78
N TYR A 356 -6.55 -16.48 -7.66
CA TYR A 356 -5.53 -16.12 -8.62
C TYR A 356 -4.66 -17.33 -8.96
N GLY A 357 -4.21 -17.38 -10.22
CA GLY A 357 -3.31 -18.42 -10.70
C GLY A 357 -1.86 -17.97 -10.68
N ARG A 358 -0.97 -18.88 -10.27
CA ARG A 358 0.47 -18.76 -10.48
C ARG A 358 0.96 -19.95 -11.28
N TYR A 359 1.84 -19.73 -12.24
CA TYR A 359 2.58 -20.83 -12.84
C TYR A 359 3.64 -21.34 -11.86
N VAL A 360 3.84 -22.66 -11.84
CA VAL A 360 4.75 -23.27 -10.88
C VAL A 360 6.21 -23.08 -11.31
N LEU A 361 6.49 -23.04 -12.63
CA LEU A 361 7.82 -22.77 -13.21
C LEU A 361 7.72 -22.45 -14.71
N PRO A 362 8.61 -21.63 -15.28
CA PRO A 362 8.80 -21.60 -16.71
C PRO A 362 9.30 -22.98 -17.16
N VAL A 363 8.56 -23.62 -18.04
CA VAL A 363 8.87 -24.94 -18.56
C VAL A 363 9.76 -24.78 -19.79
N THR A 364 10.87 -25.47 -19.81
CA THR A 364 11.65 -25.65 -21.03
C THR A 364 11.28 -26.99 -21.65
N ALA A 365 10.73 -26.93 -22.86
CA ALA A 365 10.22 -28.10 -23.56
C ALA A 365 11.06 -28.37 -24.83
N PRO A 366 11.60 -29.57 -25.02
CA PRO A 366 12.16 -29.94 -26.30
C PRO A 366 11.06 -30.05 -27.37
N ARG A 367 11.40 -29.66 -28.61
CA ARG A 367 10.52 -29.82 -29.75
C ARG A 367 10.07 -31.28 -29.89
N GLY A 368 8.79 -31.50 -30.16
CA GLY A 368 8.22 -32.82 -30.38
C GLY A 368 8.00 -33.65 -29.11
N GLN A 369 8.34 -33.16 -27.92
CA GLN A 369 8.18 -33.89 -26.66
C GLN A 369 6.99 -33.39 -25.83
N GLU A 370 6.42 -34.33 -25.04
CA GLU A 370 5.40 -34.06 -24.05
C GLU A 370 6.04 -33.56 -22.75
N PHE A 371 5.35 -32.62 -22.09
CA PHE A 371 5.75 -32.10 -20.79
C PHE A 371 4.51 -31.72 -19.97
N GLU A 372 4.71 -31.54 -18.68
CA GLU A 372 3.66 -31.09 -17.78
C GLU A 372 3.77 -29.57 -17.56
N LEU A 373 2.68 -28.87 -17.83
CA LEU A 373 2.54 -27.44 -17.54
C LEU A 373 1.70 -27.31 -16.27
N GLY A 374 2.33 -26.89 -15.18
CA GLY A 374 1.70 -26.77 -13.87
C GLY A 374 1.27 -25.34 -13.58
N ALA A 375 0.09 -25.19 -13.03
CA ALA A 375 -0.40 -23.95 -12.45
C ALA A 375 -0.96 -24.21 -11.06
N THR A 376 -0.64 -23.34 -10.11
CA THR A 376 -1.20 -23.38 -8.77
C THR A 376 -2.23 -22.26 -8.62
N ILE A 377 -3.41 -22.62 -8.13
CA ILE A 377 -4.51 -21.69 -7.87
C ILE A 377 -4.56 -21.45 -6.38
N HIS A 378 -4.55 -20.20 -5.98
CA HIS A 378 -4.61 -19.77 -4.60
C HIS A 378 -5.91 -19.00 -4.36
N ASN A 379 -6.44 -19.09 -3.15
CA ASN A 379 -7.51 -18.27 -2.65
C ASN A 379 -6.95 -17.30 -1.61
N ARG A 380 -6.85 -16.02 -1.92
CA ARG A 380 -6.46 -14.97 -0.96
C ARG A 380 -7.65 -14.28 -0.32
N GLY A 381 -8.85 -14.54 -0.81
CA GLY A 381 -10.10 -14.06 -0.20
C GLY A 381 -10.37 -14.73 1.15
N PRO A 382 -11.25 -14.15 1.96
CA PRO A 382 -11.60 -14.66 3.28
C PRO A 382 -12.58 -15.84 3.26
N ALA A 383 -13.10 -16.20 2.09
CA ALA A 383 -14.08 -17.29 1.93
C ALA A 383 -13.47 -18.57 1.40
N ILE A 384 -14.11 -19.69 1.70
CA ILE A 384 -13.89 -20.97 1.03
C ILE A 384 -14.42 -20.85 -0.40
N ALA A 385 -13.59 -21.13 -1.41
CA ALA A 385 -14.06 -21.32 -2.78
C ALA A 385 -14.45 -22.78 -2.97
N SER A 386 -15.69 -23.04 -3.36
CA SER A 386 -16.16 -24.42 -3.64
C SER A 386 -15.50 -24.96 -4.88
N GLY A 387 -14.89 -26.12 -4.79
CA GLY A 387 -14.23 -26.78 -5.91
C GLY A 387 -15.17 -27.17 -7.05
N GLU A 388 -16.46 -27.26 -6.80
CA GLU A 388 -17.45 -27.52 -7.85
C GLU A 388 -17.63 -26.36 -8.83
N ASP A 389 -17.35 -25.15 -8.34
CA ASP A 389 -17.51 -23.91 -9.10
C ASP A 389 -16.20 -23.39 -9.72
N ILE A 390 -15.06 -24.01 -9.39
CA ILE A 390 -13.76 -23.58 -9.91
C ILE A 390 -13.47 -24.30 -11.23
N THR A 391 -13.44 -23.55 -12.30
CA THR A 391 -13.05 -24.03 -13.64
C THR A 391 -11.81 -23.30 -14.11
N VAL A 392 -10.79 -24.05 -14.53
CA VAL A 392 -9.55 -23.52 -15.08
C VAL A 392 -9.49 -23.81 -16.56
N VAL A 393 -9.25 -22.78 -17.35
CA VAL A 393 -9.13 -22.86 -18.80
C VAL A 393 -7.71 -22.48 -19.21
N LEU A 394 -6.99 -23.42 -19.83
CA LEU A 394 -5.67 -23.17 -20.41
C LEU A 394 -5.79 -23.03 -21.91
N THR A 395 -5.42 -21.87 -22.44
CA THR A 395 -5.33 -21.62 -23.89
C THR A 395 -3.87 -21.66 -24.32
N LEU A 396 -3.49 -22.65 -25.11
CA LEU A 396 -2.10 -22.86 -25.53
C LEU A 396 -1.71 -21.89 -26.66
N ALA A 397 -0.47 -21.43 -26.63
CA ALA A 397 0.13 -20.64 -27.68
C ALA A 397 0.32 -21.45 -28.99
N ASP A 398 0.49 -20.75 -30.12
CA ASP A 398 0.84 -21.38 -31.39
C ASP A 398 2.18 -22.13 -31.23
N GLY A 399 2.25 -23.39 -31.69
CA GLY A 399 3.41 -24.24 -31.50
C GLY A 399 3.35 -25.17 -30.29
N LEU A 400 2.26 -25.08 -29.50
CA LEU A 400 1.95 -25.99 -28.39
C LEU A 400 0.59 -26.68 -28.64
N GLU A 401 0.47 -27.93 -28.28
CA GLU A 401 -0.77 -28.72 -28.42
C GLU A 401 -1.03 -29.60 -27.19
N CYS A 402 -2.25 -30.08 -27.03
CA CYS A 402 -2.60 -31.05 -25.98
C CYS A 402 -2.02 -32.40 -26.28
N ALA A 403 -1.30 -33.02 -25.33
CA ALA A 403 -0.62 -34.28 -25.54
C ALA A 403 -1.57 -35.47 -25.81
N HIS A 404 -2.83 -35.41 -25.37
CA HIS A 404 -3.78 -36.55 -25.49
C HIS A 404 -5.09 -36.25 -26.21
N HIS A 405 -5.24 -35.08 -26.82
CA HIS A 405 -6.47 -34.70 -27.55
C HIS A 405 -6.10 -34.13 -28.93
N SER A 406 -6.59 -34.74 -29.97
CA SER A 406 -6.22 -34.47 -31.36
C SER A 406 -6.77 -33.17 -31.96
N ASN A 407 -7.45 -32.31 -31.20
CA ASN A 407 -8.10 -31.13 -31.77
C ASN A 407 -8.25 -29.97 -30.79
N GLY A 408 -7.20 -29.46 -30.17
CA GLY A 408 -7.46 -28.25 -29.42
C GLY A 408 -6.28 -27.66 -28.66
N ARG A 409 -6.14 -26.36 -28.80
CA ARG A 409 -5.24 -25.54 -27.96
C ARG A 409 -5.91 -25.02 -26.69
N ARG A 410 -7.10 -25.55 -26.35
CA ARG A 410 -7.84 -25.15 -25.14
C ARG A 410 -8.17 -26.35 -24.28
N LEU A 411 -7.63 -26.34 -23.08
CA LEU A 411 -7.85 -27.35 -22.05
C LEU A 411 -8.69 -26.76 -20.93
N THR A 412 -9.69 -27.50 -20.49
CA THR A 412 -10.55 -27.09 -19.39
C THR A 412 -10.50 -28.14 -18.29
N ARG A 413 -10.35 -27.72 -17.02
CA ARG A 413 -10.38 -28.58 -15.85
C ARG A 413 -11.27 -27.97 -14.77
N THR A 414 -12.24 -28.73 -14.26
CA THR A 414 -13.07 -28.36 -13.12
C THR A 414 -12.61 -29.16 -11.92
N PHE A 415 -12.49 -28.52 -10.77
CA PHE A 415 -12.04 -29.11 -9.50
C PHE A 415 -13.25 -29.50 -8.66
N ALA A 416 -13.93 -30.59 -9.02
CA ALA A 416 -15.08 -31.09 -8.27
C ALA A 416 -14.68 -31.69 -6.93
N GLY A 417 -15.41 -31.38 -5.87
CA GLY A 417 -15.26 -31.97 -4.54
C GLY A 417 -14.03 -31.50 -3.75
N THR A 418 -13.40 -30.40 -4.13
CA THR A 418 -12.25 -29.81 -3.43
C THR A 418 -12.51 -28.35 -3.11
N ASP A 419 -12.70 -28.05 -1.83
CA ASP A 419 -12.86 -26.68 -1.37
C ASP A 419 -11.49 -26.03 -1.14
N LEU A 420 -11.31 -24.80 -1.62
CA LEU A 420 -10.10 -24.04 -1.44
C LEU A 420 -10.26 -23.05 -0.27
N ALA A 421 -9.64 -23.39 0.86
CA ALA A 421 -9.70 -22.60 2.08
C ALA A 421 -9.01 -21.23 1.93
N PRO A 422 -9.43 -20.20 2.69
CA PRO A 422 -8.81 -18.88 2.68
C PRO A 422 -7.31 -18.94 3.04
N HIS A 423 -6.51 -18.15 2.34
CA HIS A 423 -5.10 -17.83 2.63
C HIS A 423 -4.10 -19.00 2.77
N SER A 424 -4.51 -20.24 2.78
CA SER A 424 -3.64 -21.37 3.18
C SER A 424 -3.63 -22.57 2.25
N ALA A 425 -4.53 -22.64 1.27
CA ALA A 425 -4.63 -23.79 0.39
C ALA A 425 -4.32 -23.42 -1.06
N SER A 426 -3.71 -24.34 -1.78
CA SER A 426 -3.51 -24.27 -3.21
C SER A 426 -4.09 -25.51 -3.88
N LEU A 427 -4.70 -25.31 -5.05
CA LEU A 427 -5.06 -26.39 -5.97
C LEU A 427 -4.03 -26.44 -7.09
N ASP A 428 -3.41 -27.59 -7.27
CA ASP A 428 -2.44 -27.77 -8.36
C ASP A 428 -3.14 -28.33 -9.61
N GLY A 429 -3.11 -27.54 -10.66
CA GLY A 429 -3.55 -27.97 -12.00
C GLY A 429 -2.36 -28.38 -12.84
N VAL A 430 -2.30 -29.64 -13.25
CA VAL A 430 -1.29 -30.12 -14.18
C VAL A 430 -1.94 -30.42 -15.52
N PHE A 431 -1.39 -29.85 -16.59
CA PHE A 431 -1.82 -30.02 -17.95
C PHE A 431 -0.70 -30.71 -18.76
N ARG A 432 -1.02 -31.79 -19.46
CA ARG A 432 -0.06 -32.45 -20.37
C ARG A 432 -0.11 -31.78 -21.74
N VAL A 433 1.01 -31.20 -22.13
CA VAL A 433 1.19 -30.38 -23.31
C VAL A 433 2.37 -30.93 -24.11
N ARG A 434 2.36 -30.77 -25.42
CA ARG A 434 3.44 -31.12 -26.33
C ARG A 434 3.86 -29.87 -27.13
N ALA A 435 5.15 -29.69 -27.28
CA ALA A 435 5.65 -28.76 -28.31
C ALA A 435 5.55 -29.44 -29.68
N THR A 436 4.96 -28.79 -30.67
CA THR A 436 4.77 -29.38 -32.01
C THR A 436 6.14 -29.67 -32.68
N ASP A 437 6.15 -30.59 -33.62
CA ASP A 437 7.41 -31.00 -34.31
C ASP A 437 7.99 -29.88 -35.18
N ASP A 438 7.20 -28.85 -35.50
CA ASP A 438 7.56 -27.67 -36.29
C ASP A 438 7.71 -26.39 -35.45
N ALA A 439 7.52 -26.48 -34.13
CA ALA A 439 7.65 -25.29 -33.25
C ALA A 439 9.06 -24.69 -33.38
N ALA A 440 9.14 -23.39 -33.64
CA ALA A 440 10.42 -22.70 -33.68
C ALA A 440 11.03 -22.58 -32.26
N PRO A 441 12.37 -22.51 -32.11
CA PRO A 441 12.96 -22.18 -30.80
C PRO A 441 12.47 -20.80 -30.33
N GLY A 442 12.04 -20.70 -29.08
CA GLY A 442 11.55 -19.44 -28.54
C GLY A 442 10.66 -19.61 -27.31
N VAL A 443 10.17 -18.48 -26.81
CA VAL A 443 9.24 -18.45 -25.67
C VAL A 443 7.81 -18.38 -26.20
N TYR A 444 6.97 -19.30 -25.75
CA TYR A 444 5.56 -19.43 -26.08
C TYR A 444 4.73 -19.10 -24.85
N GLU A 445 3.89 -18.09 -24.95
CA GLU A 445 3.06 -17.62 -23.84
C GLU A 445 1.65 -18.21 -23.96
N SER A 446 1.30 -19.12 -23.07
CA SER A 446 -0.05 -19.69 -22.94
C SER A 446 -0.83 -18.95 -21.90
N LEU A 447 -2.15 -18.81 -22.08
CA LEU A 447 -3.02 -18.07 -21.17
C LEU A 447 -3.81 -19.03 -20.28
N LEU A 448 -3.69 -18.87 -18.98
CA LEU A 448 -4.51 -19.52 -17.97
C LEU A 448 -5.60 -18.58 -17.50
N GLU A 449 -6.84 -19.03 -17.51
CA GLU A 449 -8.01 -18.30 -17.02
C GLU A 449 -8.66 -19.13 -15.90
N ILE A 450 -8.99 -18.49 -14.78
CA ILE A 450 -9.74 -19.08 -13.68
C ILE A 450 -11.16 -18.54 -13.72
N GLN A 451 -12.14 -19.43 -13.77
CA GLN A 451 -13.56 -19.09 -13.79
C GLN A 451 -14.19 -19.57 -12.47
N TYR A 452 -14.65 -18.62 -11.66
CA TYR A 452 -15.33 -18.86 -10.42
C TYR A 452 -16.41 -17.79 -10.20
N GLY A 453 -17.68 -18.22 -10.07
CA GLY A 453 -18.82 -17.30 -9.99
C GLY A 453 -18.87 -16.42 -8.73
N GLY A 454 -18.15 -16.82 -7.67
CA GLY A 454 -18.03 -16.06 -6.42
C GLY A 454 -16.82 -15.12 -6.35
N ASP A 455 -16.05 -15.00 -7.42
CA ASP A 455 -14.91 -14.12 -7.48
C ASP A 455 -15.28 -12.76 -8.10
N LEU A 456 -15.05 -11.69 -7.36
CA LEU A 456 -15.34 -10.32 -7.82
C LEU A 456 -14.12 -9.61 -8.41
N ASN A 457 -12.91 -10.16 -8.23
CA ASN A 457 -11.69 -9.57 -8.77
C ASN A 457 -11.23 -10.29 -10.05
N LEU A 458 -11.96 -10.13 -11.13
CA LEU A 458 -11.69 -10.79 -12.41
C LEU A 458 -10.36 -10.38 -13.09
N LYS A 459 -9.64 -9.37 -12.56
CA LYS A 459 -8.43 -8.84 -13.21
C LYS A 459 -7.20 -9.72 -13.02
N ASP A 460 -7.13 -10.51 -11.97
CA ASP A 460 -6.02 -11.42 -11.66
C ASP A 460 -6.40 -12.90 -11.76
N ASN A 461 -7.58 -13.19 -12.29
CA ASN A 461 -8.01 -14.54 -12.65
C ASN A 461 -7.29 -15.09 -13.88
N THR A 462 -6.34 -14.36 -14.42
CA THR A 462 -5.54 -14.75 -15.57
C THR A 462 -4.07 -14.80 -15.22
N ALA A 463 -3.36 -15.79 -15.75
CA ALA A 463 -1.91 -15.88 -15.67
C ALA A 463 -1.32 -16.28 -17.02
N VAL A 464 -0.17 -15.70 -17.35
CA VAL A 464 0.60 -16.10 -18.53
C VAL A 464 1.57 -17.20 -18.11
N LEU A 465 1.53 -18.32 -18.82
CA LEU A 465 2.40 -19.47 -18.60
C LEU A 465 3.44 -19.54 -19.73
N PRO A 466 4.66 -19.03 -19.50
CA PRO A 466 5.71 -19.10 -20.52
C PRO A 466 6.29 -20.50 -20.63
N VAL A 467 6.40 -20.98 -21.85
CA VAL A 467 7.08 -22.23 -22.23
C VAL A 467 8.20 -21.90 -23.19
N THR A 468 9.43 -22.25 -22.83
CA THR A 468 10.58 -22.09 -23.73
C THR A 468 10.75 -23.37 -24.54
N VAL A 469 10.46 -23.31 -25.83
CA VAL A 469 10.75 -24.42 -26.74
C VAL A 469 12.21 -24.35 -27.18
N VAL A 470 12.93 -25.43 -26.98
CA VAL A 470 14.34 -25.59 -27.39
C VAL A 470 14.47 -26.65 -28.47
N VAL A 471 15.34 -26.39 -29.43
CA VAL A 471 15.82 -27.43 -30.35
C VAL A 471 17.19 -27.84 -29.84
N PRO A 472 17.37 -29.10 -29.46
CA PRO A 472 18.66 -29.56 -29.03
C PRO A 472 19.65 -29.48 -30.22
N GLU A 473 20.63 -28.57 -30.14
CA GLU A 473 21.74 -28.60 -31.11
C GLU A 473 22.80 -29.56 -30.62
N PRO A 474 23.33 -30.44 -31.47
CA PRO A 474 24.46 -31.30 -31.13
C PRO A 474 25.68 -30.42 -30.88
N ILE A 475 26.27 -30.52 -29.70
CA ILE A 475 27.55 -29.90 -29.39
C ILE A 475 28.64 -30.95 -29.72
N ASP A 476 29.50 -30.64 -30.65
CA ASP A 476 30.63 -31.45 -31.08
C ASP A 476 30.28 -32.90 -31.54
N GLY A 477 29.12 -33.06 -32.16
CA GLY A 477 28.82 -34.29 -32.95
C GLY A 477 28.38 -35.50 -32.15
N GLU A 478 28.31 -35.49 -30.83
CA GLU A 478 28.05 -36.77 -30.14
C GLU A 478 26.87 -36.79 -29.13
N HIS A 479 26.48 -35.71 -28.38
CA HIS A 479 25.40 -35.88 -27.36
C HIS A 479 24.65 -34.62 -27.03
N ALA A 480 23.32 -34.65 -27.09
CA ALA A 480 22.43 -33.59 -26.58
C ALA A 480 21.93 -33.94 -25.17
N LEU A 481 22.21 -33.09 -24.17
CA LEU A 481 21.71 -33.23 -22.80
C LEU A 481 20.89 -32.00 -22.45
N ILE A 482 19.67 -32.21 -21.99
CA ILE A 482 18.79 -31.13 -21.52
C ILE A 482 18.72 -31.22 -20.01
N VAL A 483 18.94 -30.07 -19.36
CA VAL A 483 18.84 -29.93 -17.90
C VAL A 483 17.79 -28.91 -17.59
N PHE A 484 16.90 -29.19 -16.67
CA PHE A 484 15.93 -28.26 -16.18
C PHE A 484 15.61 -28.45 -14.69
N GLN A 485 15.18 -27.38 -14.05
CA GLN A 485 14.73 -27.43 -12.68
C GLN A 485 13.28 -27.91 -12.62
N ASP A 486 13.03 -28.95 -11.80
CA ASP A 486 11.76 -29.66 -11.75
C ASP A 486 10.74 -29.02 -10.77
N ASN A 487 11.23 -28.29 -9.75
CA ASN A 487 10.40 -27.61 -8.78
C ASN A 487 11.00 -26.28 -8.35
N LEU A 488 10.18 -25.34 -7.88
CA LEU A 488 10.63 -24.10 -7.25
C LEU A 488 10.80 -24.33 -5.75
N PRO A 489 12.03 -24.41 -5.20
CA PRO A 489 12.23 -24.55 -3.76
C PRO A 489 11.77 -23.27 -3.05
N LYS A 490 11.04 -23.43 -1.95
CA LYS A 490 10.51 -22.34 -1.13
C LYS A 490 10.98 -22.50 0.30
N ALA A 491 11.67 -21.52 0.83
CA ALA A 491 12.15 -21.52 2.21
C ALA A 491 11.94 -20.15 2.87
N ALA A 492 11.55 -20.16 4.14
CA ALA A 492 11.64 -18.96 4.97
C ALA A 492 13.11 -18.73 5.37
N PRO A 493 13.50 -17.50 5.75
CA PRO A 493 14.84 -17.22 6.26
C PRO A 493 15.28 -18.22 7.33
N GLY A 494 16.50 -18.75 7.20
CA GLY A 494 17.04 -19.80 8.07
C GLY A 494 16.50 -21.20 7.82
N GLN A 495 15.52 -21.41 6.95
CA GLN A 495 14.93 -22.71 6.63
C GLN A 495 15.51 -23.29 5.33
N SER A 496 15.46 -24.61 5.23
CA SER A 496 15.94 -25.32 4.03
C SER A 496 14.78 -25.81 3.17
N ALA A 497 14.99 -25.80 1.85
CA ALA A 497 14.09 -26.39 0.88
C ALA A 497 14.87 -27.24 -0.11
N ARG A 498 14.24 -28.30 -0.61
CA ARG A 498 14.84 -29.22 -1.58
C ARG A 498 14.36 -28.89 -2.98
N PHE A 499 15.29 -28.76 -3.93
CA PHE A 499 14.95 -28.64 -5.34
C PHE A 499 15.50 -29.81 -6.13
N HIS A 500 14.90 -30.06 -7.28
CA HIS A 500 15.25 -31.16 -8.15
C HIS A 500 15.72 -30.64 -9.51
N LEU A 501 16.83 -31.19 -9.98
CA LEU A 501 17.27 -31.01 -11.35
C LEU A 501 17.02 -32.32 -12.11
N ARG A 502 16.39 -32.18 -13.27
CA ARG A 502 16.09 -33.28 -14.16
C ARG A 502 17.02 -33.22 -15.38
N PHE A 503 17.61 -34.34 -15.71
CA PHE A 503 18.47 -34.50 -16.88
C PHE A 503 17.78 -35.43 -17.88
N LEU A 504 17.57 -34.93 -19.09
CA LEU A 504 16.98 -35.72 -20.18
C LEU A 504 17.97 -35.86 -21.32
N ALA A 505 18.05 -37.08 -21.87
CA ALA A 505 18.73 -37.37 -23.10
C ALA A 505 17.72 -37.51 -24.25
N PRO A 506 18.06 -37.11 -25.48
CA PRO A 506 17.23 -37.40 -26.64
C PRO A 506 17.14 -38.92 -26.87
N VAL A 507 15.99 -39.37 -27.38
CA VAL A 507 15.75 -40.79 -27.69
C VAL A 507 16.86 -41.38 -28.59
N GLY A 508 17.45 -42.49 -28.18
CA GLY A 508 18.44 -43.21 -28.96
C GLY A 508 19.89 -42.75 -28.87
N GLN A 509 20.18 -41.78 -27.96
CA GLN A 509 21.55 -41.31 -27.75
C GLN A 509 22.00 -41.56 -26.30
N PRO A 510 23.09 -42.28 -26.04
CA PRO A 510 23.62 -42.40 -24.69
C PRO A 510 24.19 -41.06 -24.23
N VAL A 511 23.76 -40.58 -23.08
CA VAL A 511 24.34 -39.40 -22.44
C VAL A 511 25.16 -39.84 -21.25
N ASN A 512 26.37 -39.36 -21.18
CA ASN A 512 27.26 -39.62 -20.07
C ASN A 512 27.56 -38.29 -19.31
N PRO A 513 26.61 -37.79 -18.43
CA PRO A 513 26.89 -36.63 -17.62
C PRO A 513 27.93 -36.92 -16.55
N GLY A 514 28.27 -38.21 -16.30
CA GLY A 514 29.19 -38.62 -15.25
C GLY A 514 30.65 -38.21 -15.48
N ASP A 515 31.04 -37.92 -16.73
CA ASP A 515 32.41 -37.55 -17.07
C ASP A 515 32.69 -36.04 -17.01
N LEU A 516 31.67 -35.24 -16.75
CA LEU A 516 31.78 -33.79 -16.73
C LEU A 516 31.53 -33.25 -15.31
N ASP A 517 32.42 -32.37 -14.84
CA ASP A 517 32.18 -31.61 -13.63
C ASP A 517 30.96 -30.68 -13.83
N GLN A 518 30.06 -30.73 -12.86
CA GLN A 518 28.86 -29.90 -12.85
C GLN A 518 29.01 -28.84 -11.77
N ARG A 519 28.85 -27.57 -12.16
CA ARG A 519 28.96 -26.44 -11.25
C ARG A 519 27.61 -25.76 -11.11
N LEU A 520 27.13 -25.66 -9.87
CA LEU A 520 25.91 -24.98 -9.53
C LEU A 520 26.25 -23.72 -8.72
N SER A 521 25.61 -22.61 -9.06
CA SER A 521 25.64 -21.38 -8.27
C SER A 521 24.28 -21.17 -7.62
N ALA A 522 24.26 -20.97 -6.31
CA ALA A 522 23.01 -20.73 -5.58
C ALA A 522 22.40 -19.38 -5.98
N PRO A 523 21.05 -19.27 -6.04
CA PRO A 523 20.37 -17.99 -6.16
C PRO A 523 20.73 -17.03 -5.01
N THR A 524 20.69 -15.72 -5.24
CA THR A 524 20.94 -14.73 -4.19
C THR A 524 20.06 -14.97 -2.97
N GLY A 525 20.62 -14.87 -1.75
CA GLY A 525 19.93 -15.17 -0.51
C GLY A 525 19.81 -16.67 -0.18
N PHE A 526 20.46 -17.55 -0.96
CA PHE A 526 20.50 -18.98 -0.69
C PHE A 526 21.92 -19.53 -0.66
N VAL A 527 22.11 -20.58 0.13
CA VAL A 527 23.33 -21.40 0.16
C VAL A 527 22.98 -22.86 0.02
N PHE A 528 23.90 -23.64 -0.59
CA PHE A 528 23.75 -25.07 -0.66
C PHE A 528 24.06 -25.71 0.68
N THR A 529 23.22 -26.67 1.08
CA THR A 529 23.36 -27.40 2.34
C THR A 529 23.12 -28.91 2.10
N GLY A 530 23.51 -29.70 3.08
CA GLY A 530 23.26 -31.16 3.02
C GLY A 530 24.10 -31.92 2.01
N ARG A 531 23.63 -33.10 1.68
CA ARG A 531 24.29 -34.05 0.74
C ARG A 531 23.39 -34.22 -0.47
N PRO A 532 23.81 -33.75 -1.67
CA PRO A 532 23.04 -33.93 -2.87
C PRO A 532 22.96 -35.44 -3.22
N THR A 533 21.77 -35.84 -3.62
CA THR A 533 21.50 -37.25 -4.01
C THR A 533 21.04 -37.32 -5.46
N TYR A 534 21.17 -38.47 -6.04
CA TYR A 534 20.61 -38.77 -7.37
C TYR A 534 19.61 -39.93 -7.28
N THR A 535 18.64 -39.92 -8.15
CA THR A 535 17.71 -41.00 -8.39
C THR A 535 17.69 -41.32 -9.89
N TYR A 536 18.00 -42.54 -10.21
CA TYR A 536 17.90 -43.05 -11.55
C TYR A 536 16.79 -44.10 -11.60
N PRO A 537 15.70 -43.87 -12.35
CA PRO A 537 14.65 -44.85 -12.51
C PRO A 537 15.14 -45.98 -13.42
N ASN A 538 15.20 -47.21 -12.89
CA ASN A 538 15.50 -48.41 -13.63
C ASN A 538 14.26 -49.30 -13.66
N THR A 539 13.70 -49.52 -14.86
CA THR A 539 12.46 -50.28 -15.04
C THR A 539 12.57 -51.75 -14.67
N ALA A 540 13.79 -52.30 -14.66
CA ALA A 540 14.03 -53.72 -14.36
C ALA A 540 14.27 -54.01 -12.88
N MET A 541 14.79 -53.09 -12.09
CA MET A 541 15.22 -53.30 -10.70
C MET A 541 14.65 -52.27 -9.69
N GLY A 542 13.78 -51.36 -10.11
CA GLY A 542 13.30 -50.22 -9.31
C GLY A 542 14.26 -49.03 -9.38
N ALA A 543 13.92 -47.94 -8.69
CA ALA A 543 14.72 -46.73 -8.70
C ALA A 543 16.05 -46.93 -7.93
N ILE A 544 17.17 -46.56 -8.54
CA ILE A 544 18.49 -46.54 -7.91
C ILE A 544 18.73 -45.13 -7.35
N THR A 545 18.94 -45.03 -6.03
CA THR A 545 19.24 -43.77 -5.36
C THR A 545 20.62 -43.84 -4.70
N GLY A 546 21.40 -42.76 -4.80
CA GLY A 546 22.72 -42.66 -4.19
C GLY A 546 23.14 -41.24 -3.85
N GLU A 547 24.24 -41.09 -3.12
CA GLU A 547 24.82 -39.76 -2.82
C GLU A 547 25.77 -39.35 -3.96
N LEU A 548 25.77 -38.06 -4.31
CA LEU A 548 26.68 -37.46 -5.27
C LEU A 548 28.00 -37.05 -4.59
N LYS A 549 29.14 -37.37 -5.21
CA LYS A 549 30.42 -36.80 -4.78
C LYS A 549 30.43 -35.32 -5.10
N HIS A 550 30.61 -34.48 -4.09
CA HIS A 550 30.49 -33.06 -4.22
C HIS A 550 31.46 -32.27 -3.34
N ASP A 551 31.71 -31.02 -3.71
CA ASP A 551 32.41 -30.02 -2.91
C ASP A 551 31.52 -28.77 -2.85
N ILE A 552 31.32 -28.21 -1.66
CA ILE A 552 30.66 -26.92 -1.47
C ILE A 552 31.76 -25.88 -1.21
N ARG A 553 31.70 -24.74 -1.91
CA ARG A 553 32.68 -23.65 -1.86
C ARG A 553 31.99 -22.29 -1.73
N ASP A 554 32.79 -21.26 -1.55
CA ASP A 554 32.36 -19.86 -1.54
C ASP A 554 31.24 -19.62 -0.49
N ASP A 555 31.50 -20.05 0.76
CA ASP A 555 30.55 -19.96 1.88
C ASP A 555 29.17 -20.57 1.61
N GLY A 556 29.18 -21.67 0.85
CA GLY A 556 27.94 -22.38 0.51
C GLY A 556 27.31 -21.98 -0.82
N ARG A 557 27.83 -20.99 -1.52
CA ARG A 557 27.22 -20.45 -2.75
C ARG A 557 27.54 -21.24 -4.03
N THR A 558 28.56 -22.05 -4.00
CA THR A 558 28.95 -22.91 -5.14
C THR A 558 28.96 -24.36 -4.75
N LEU A 559 28.20 -25.17 -5.47
CA LEU A 559 28.21 -26.63 -5.38
C LEU A 559 28.86 -27.22 -6.63
N ILE A 560 29.92 -28.00 -6.45
CA ILE A 560 30.60 -28.74 -7.53
C ILE A 560 30.29 -30.23 -7.35
N ILE A 561 29.59 -30.79 -8.32
CA ILE A 561 29.32 -32.24 -8.38
C ILE A 561 30.37 -32.85 -9.29
N ARG A 562 31.17 -33.77 -8.73
CA ARG A 562 32.26 -34.43 -9.45
C ARG A 562 31.78 -35.71 -10.07
N HIS A 563 32.51 -36.15 -11.10
CA HIS A 563 32.31 -37.38 -11.82
C HIS A 563 31.67 -38.52 -11.00
N ASN A 564 30.55 -39.03 -11.50
CA ASN A 564 29.88 -40.21 -10.94
C ASN A 564 29.79 -41.31 -12.00
N PRO A 565 30.61 -42.39 -11.92
CA PRO A 565 30.66 -43.45 -12.93
C PRO A 565 29.37 -44.27 -13.05
N HIS A 566 28.42 -44.13 -12.09
CA HIS A 566 27.12 -44.82 -12.15
C HIS A 566 26.06 -44.09 -12.96
N LEU A 567 26.38 -42.90 -13.51
CA LEU A 567 25.45 -42.07 -14.30
C LEU A 567 25.53 -42.34 -15.81
N ASN A 568 26.25 -43.38 -16.23
CA ASN A 568 26.32 -43.83 -17.64
C ASN A 568 24.99 -44.48 -18.00
N THR A 569 24.09 -43.74 -18.61
CA THR A 569 22.82 -44.25 -19.10
C THR A 569 23.03 -44.90 -20.46
N THR A 570 23.20 -46.22 -20.48
CA THR A 570 23.14 -47.03 -21.72
C THR A 570 21.74 -47.58 -21.97
N ASP A 571 20.76 -47.23 -21.13
CA ASP A 571 19.42 -47.80 -21.19
C ASP A 571 18.48 -47.02 -22.10
N THR A 572 17.78 -47.72 -22.94
CA THR A 572 16.92 -47.24 -24.03
C THR A 572 15.57 -46.70 -23.57
N ASP A 573 15.34 -46.64 -22.28
CA ASP A 573 14.03 -46.30 -21.69
C ASP A 573 13.98 -44.87 -21.16
N ASN A 574 14.16 -43.86 -21.93
CA ASN A 574 13.82 -42.43 -21.71
C ASN A 574 13.57 -41.93 -20.26
N ALA A 575 14.15 -42.59 -19.26
CA ALA A 575 13.92 -42.29 -17.86
C ALA A 575 14.84 -41.14 -17.40
N PRO A 576 14.31 -40.04 -16.89
CA PRO A 576 15.12 -38.89 -16.49
C PRO A 576 15.96 -39.22 -15.26
N LEU A 577 17.22 -38.76 -15.26
CA LEU A 577 18.06 -38.72 -14.08
C LEU A 577 17.63 -37.50 -13.23
N LEU A 578 17.37 -37.71 -11.95
CA LEU A 578 16.98 -36.69 -11.01
C LEU A 578 18.08 -36.43 -9.98
N TYR A 579 18.47 -35.19 -9.79
CA TYR A 579 19.24 -34.76 -8.63
C TYR A 579 18.33 -34.09 -7.64
N ALA A 580 18.47 -34.39 -6.36
CA ALA A 580 17.83 -33.72 -5.26
C ALA A 580 18.91 -32.96 -4.45
N ILE A 581 18.75 -31.67 -4.34
CA ILE A 581 19.74 -30.74 -3.78
C ILE A 581 19.04 -29.84 -2.76
N ASP A 582 19.65 -29.65 -1.60
CA ASP A 582 19.10 -28.80 -0.54
C ASP A 582 19.69 -27.40 -0.60
N LEU A 583 18.82 -26.41 -0.58
CA LEU A 583 19.10 -24.99 -0.45
C LEU A 583 18.58 -24.50 0.89
N GLN A 584 19.35 -23.69 1.59
CA GLN A 584 18.91 -22.97 2.79
C GLN A 584 18.82 -21.48 2.46
N ALA A 585 17.69 -20.86 2.78
CA ALA A 585 17.59 -19.40 2.74
C ALA A 585 18.45 -18.80 3.86
N GLU A 586 19.25 -17.79 3.53
CA GLU A 586 20.05 -17.05 4.51
C GLU A 586 19.12 -16.35 5.50
N ASP A 587 19.58 -16.10 6.73
CA ASP A 587 18.73 -15.53 7.79
C ASP A 587 18.21 -14.12 7.45
N ASP A 588 18.90 -13.42 6.55
CA ASP A 588 18.57 -12.07 6.08
C ASP A 588 18.03 -12.06 4.63
N ALA A 589 17.69 -13.21 4.09
CA ALA A 589 17.18 -13.30 2.74
C ALA A 589 15.84 -12.56 2.56
N VAL A 590 15.76 -11.76 1.51
CA VAL A 590 14.57 -10.95 1.21
C VAL A 590 13.49 -11.80 0.55
N PRO A 591 12.23 -11.78 1.04
CA PRO A 591 11.13 -12.52 0.42
C PRO A 591 10.93 -12.17 -1.07
N GLY A 592 10.75 -13.20 -1.87
CA GLY A 592 10.53 -13.07 -3.30
C GLY A 592 11.16 -14.21 -4.10
N VAL A 593 10.91 -14.20 -5.40
CA VAL A 593 11.51 -15.16 -6.32
C VAL A 593 12.84 -14.62 -6.85
N VAL A 594 13.90 -15.36 -6.63
CA VAL A 594 15.25 -15.06 -7.10
C VAL A 594 15.62 -16.01 -8.23
N SER A 595 16.18 -15.52 -9.32
CA SER A 595 16.41 -16.28 -10.56
C SER A 595 17.82 -16.15 -11.13
N ASP A 596 18.79 -15.76 -10.31
CA ASP A 596 20.19 -15.56 -10.69
C ASP A 596 21.10 -16.75 -10.40
N GLY A 597 20.55 -17.83 -9.83
CA GLY A 597 21.26 -19.07 -9.70
C GLY A 597 21.46 -19.77 -11.05
N SER A 598 22.44 -20.67 -11.15
CA SER A 598 22.74 -21.36 -12.40
C SER A 598 23.32 -22.75 -12.19
N VAL A 599 23.13 -23.59 -13.21
CA VAL A 599 23.84 -24.87 -13.34
C VAL A 599 24.58 -24.93 -14.67
N SER A 600 25.87 -25.23 -14.65
CA SER A 600 26.71 -25.42 -15.82
C SER A 600 27.30 -26.84 -15.82
N ILE A 601 27.40 -27.45 -17.01
CA ILE A 601 27.94 -28.79 -17.22
C ILE A 601 29.00 -28.69 -18.30
N GLY A 602 30.27 -28.94 -17.92
CA GLY A 602 31.40 -28.77 -18.82
C GLY A 602 31.42 -27.35 -19.41
N GLN A 603 31.50 -27.24 -20.74
CA GLN A 603 31.56 -25.96 -21.48
C GLN A 603 30.18 -25.45 -21.96
N ARG A 604 29.08 -26.07 -21.52
CA ARG A 604 27.73 -25.70 -21.98
C ARG A 604 27.25 -24.39 -21.39
N PRO A 605 26.36 -23.64 -22.07
CA PRO A 605 25.73 -22.48 -21.51
C PRO A 605 25.02 -22.83 -20.20
N PRO A 606 25.13 -22.01 -19.16
CA PRO A 606 24.49 -22.28 -17.88
C PRO A 606 22.97 -22.24 -18.00
N VAL A 607 22.30 -23.19 -17.36
CA VAL A 607 20.85 -23.21 -17.16
C VAL A 607 20.52 -22.46 -15.86
N GLN A 608 19.55 -21.58 -15.93
CA GLN A 608 19.15 -20.77 -14.78
C GLN A 608 18.40 -21.61 -13.74
N ILE A 609 18.72 -21.43 -12.47
CA ILE A 609 17.99 -22.00 -11.34
C ILE A 609 17.38 -20.88 -10.49
N ARG A 610 16.21 -21.17 -9.90
CA ARG A 610 15.37 -20.22 -9.19
C ARG A 610 15.01 -20.77 -7.81
N ALA A 611 14.80 -19.86 -6.87
CA ALA A 611 14.28 -20.18 -5.55
C ALA A 611 13.35 -19.07 -5.06
N GLU A 612 12.47 -19.38 -4.11
CA GLU A 612 11.58 -18.41 -3.50
C GLU A 612 11.83 -18.35 -1.99
N VAL A 613 12.16 -17.16 -1.50
CA VAL A 613 12.15 -16.85 -0.07
C VAL A 613 10.71 -16.55 0.32
N THR A 614 10.13 -17.38 1.18
CA THR A 614 8.75 -17.20 1.65
C THR A 614 8.70 -16.29 2.87
N GLY A 615 7.67 -15.47 2.98
CA GLY A 615 7.44 -14.53 4.08
C GLY A 615 6.60 -13.36 3.60
N THR A 616 6.14 -12.52 4.49
CA THR A 616 5.59 -11.21 4.10
C THR A 616 6.70 -10.40 3.45
N PRO A 617 6.43 -9.68 2.34
CA PRO A 617 7.40 -8.73 1.79
C PRO A 617 7.86 -7.81 2.91
N VAL A 618 9.16 -7.81 3.15
CA VAL A 618 9.73 -7.01 4.21
C VAL A 618 9.84 -5.61 3.67
N GLU A 619 9.09 -4.66 4.25
CA GLU A 619 9.38 -3.25 4.04
C GLU A 619 10.77 -2.94 4.59
N VAL A 620 11.74 -2.89 3.70
CA VAL A 620 13.02 -2.26 3.99
C VAL A 620 12.75 -0.76 4.01
N SER A 621 12.71 -0.19 5.19
CA SER A 621 12.49 1.24 5.37
C SER A 621 13.80 1.90 5.78
N ILE A 622 14.26 2.86 4.97
CA ILE A 622 15.40 3.72 5.30
C ILE A 622 14.92 5.15 5.52
N SER A 623 15.13 5.65 6.71
CA SER A 623 14.99 7.08 6.99
C SER A 623 16.25 7.81 6.55
N ILE A 624 16.09 8.85 5.73
CA ILE A 624 17.18 9.70 5.25
C ILE A 624 17.01 11.08 5.88
N VAL A 625 18.00 11.49 6.68
CA VAL A 625 18.00 12.80 7.33
C VAL A 625 19.25 13.56 6.92
N GLN A 626 19.08 14.79 6.48
CA GLN A 626 20.20 15.70 6.32
C GLN A 626 20.82 16.01 7.68
N THR A 627 22.11 15.75 7.86
CA THR A 627 22.84 16.15 9.06
C THR A 627 23.77 17.32 8.74
N GLN A 628 23.79 18.31 9.62
CA GLN A 628 24.70 19.46 9.48
C GLN A 628 26.02 19.11 10.17
N LEU A 629 27.02 18.68 9.42
CA LEU A 629 28.38 18.49 9.95
C LEU A 629 29.32 19.64 9.57
N HIS A 630 29.07 20.34 8.48
CA HIS A 630 29.85 21.51 8.05
C HIS A 630 28.95 22.52 7.34
N LYS A 631 29.40 23.78 7.27
CA LYS A 631 28.66 24.94 6.76
C LYS A 631 27.93 24.63 5.45
N ALA A 632 26.60 24.57 5.51
CA ALA A 632 25.76 24.47 4.33
C ALA A 632 25.89 25.68 3.36
N ASN A 633 26.73 26.65 3.72
CA ASN A 633 27.06 27.84 2.93
C ASN A 633 28.43 27.65 2.28
N VAL A 634 28.47 27.59 0.98
CA VAL A 634 29.66 27.46 0.16
C VAL A 634 29.87 28.72 -0.69
N LYS A 635 31.11 29.01 -1.06
CA LYS A 635 31.44 30.16 -1.93
C LYS A 635 31.75 29.65 -3.33
N ARG A 636 31.52 30.49 -4.34
CA ARG A 636 31.88 30.23 -5.72
C ARG A 636 33.37 29.94 -5.87
N GLY A 637 33.71 28.97 -6.71
CA GLY A 637 35.10 28.57 -6.98
C GLY A 637 35.77 27.79 -5.84
N GLN A 638 35.04 27.33 -4.84
CA GLN A 638 35.60 26.43 -3.82
C GLN A 638 35.70 25.00 -4.34
N SER A 639 36.84 24.36 -4.07
CA SER A 639 37.11 22.96 -4.34
C SER A 639 37.11 22.16 -3.02
N GLU A 640 36.77 20.90 -3.10
CA GLU A 640 36.78 19.93 -1.98
C GLU A 640 36.01 20.39 -0.73
N VAL A 641 34.80 20.85 -0.93
CA VAL A 641 33.88 21.17 0.17
C VAL A 641 32.95 19.98 0.45
N TYR A 642 32.58 19.84 1.70
CA TYR A 642 31.61 18.81 2.16
C TYR A 642 30.32 19.49 2.64
N PRO A 643 29.53 20.06 1.72
CA PRO A 643 28.41 20.93 2.09
C PRO A 643 27.20 20.15 2.58
N VAL A 644 27.14 18.86 2.32
CA VAL A 644 26.01 17.99 2.68
C VAL A 644 26.48 16.71 3.33
N SER A 645 25.67 16.19 4.22
CA SER A 645 25.76 14.83 4.71
C SER A 645 24.37 14.25 4.86
N PHE A 646 24.25 12.96 4.57
CA PHE A 646 22.99 12.22 4.71
C PHE A 646 23.18 11.13 5.74
N LYS A 647 22.38 11.13 6.80
CA LYS A 647 22.28 10.03 7.75
C LYS A 647 21.19 9.10 7.28
N LEU A 648 21.56 7.86 7.00
CA LEU A 648 20.69 6.78 6.60
C LEU A 648 20.46 5.90 7.82
N THR A 649 19.23 5.70 8.23
CA THR A 649 18.89 4.82 9.35
C THR A 649 17.93 3.74 8.86
N ASN A 650 18.27 2.48 9.07
CA ASN A 650 17.33 1.40 8.82
C ASN A 650 16.25 1.41 9.92
N THR A 651 15.06 1.85 9.56
CA THR A 651 13.86 1.88 10.42
C THR A 651 12.98 0.64 10.24
N GLY A 652 13.31 -0.22 9.28
CA GLY A 652 12.66 -1.50 9.04
C GLY A 652 13.09 -2.58 10.04
N HIS A 653 12.51 -3.75 9.91
CA HIS A 653 12.77 -4.90 10.79
C HIS A 653 13.83 -5.86 10.23
N HIS A 654 14.39 -5.58 9.06
CA HIS A 654 15.35 -6.45 8.36
C HIS A 654 16.56 -5.65 7.84
N SER A 655 17.66 -6.36 7.55
CA SER A 655 18.84 -5.75 6.93
C SER A 655 18.53 -5.25 5.52
N THR A 656 19.13 -4.11 5.14
CA THR A 656 18.87 -3.45 3.86
C THR A 656 19.50 -4.15 2.66
N GLY A 657 20.41 -5.10 2.88
CA GLY A 657 21.26 -5.66 1.83
C GLY A 657 22.27 -4.65 1.27
N ALA A 658 23.13 -5.10 0.35
CA ALA A 658 24.02 -4.20 -0.38
C ALA A 658 23.20 -3.41 -1.41
N GLN A 659 23.20 -2.09 -1.31
CA GLN A 659 22.35 -1.21 -2.12
C GLN A 659 23.18 -0.28 -3.00
N ASP A 660 22.63 0.08 -4.16
CA ASP A 660 23.14 1.16 -4.98
C ASP A 660 22.74 2.50 -4.37
N VAL A 661 23.66 3.45 -4.36
CA VAL A 661 23.41 4.82 -3.93
C VAL A 661 23.72 5.77 -5.07
N VAL A 662 22.77 6.62 -5.40
CA VAL A 662 22.92 7.63 -6.45
C VAL A 662 22.72 9.01 -5.85
N LEU A 663 23.73 9.87 -5.99
CA LEU A 663 23.66 11.28 -5.62
C LEU A 663 23.66 12.14 -6.88
N THR A 664 22.78 13.14 -6.94
CA THR A 664 22.70 14.08 -8.06
C THR A 664 22.92 15.51 -7.57
N ALA A 665 23.90 16.17 -8.15
CA ALA A 665 24.22 17.57 -7.88
C ALA A 665 23.47 18.48 -8.85
N PRO A 666 22.95 19.63 -8.38
CA PRO A 666 22.30 20.63 -9.23
C PRO A 666 23.30 21.42 -10.07
N GLU A 667 22.80 22.30 -10.93
CA GLU A 667 23.63 23.23 -11.69
C GLU A 667 24.44 24.14 -10.76
N GLY A 668 25.77 24.29 -11.09
CA GLY A 668 26.72 25.04 -10.29
C GLY A 668 27.46 24.24 -9.21
N LEU A 669 27.12 22.94 -9.04
CA LEU A 669 27.83 22.00 -8.18
C LEU A 669 28.19 20.73 -8.94
N TRP A 670 29.34 20.13 -8.65
CA TRP A 670 29.71 18.80 -9.12
C TRP A 670 30.49 18.02 -8.06
N PHE A 671 30.53 16.71 -8.19
CA PHE A 671 31.31 15.87 -7.29
C PHE A 671 32.81 15.90 -7.64
N SER A 672 33.64 16.10 -6.62
CA SER A 672 35.10 16.21 -6.80
C SER A 672 35.68 14.96 -7.46
N LYS A 673 36.71 15.17 -8.33
CA LYS A 673 37.35 14.07 -9.06
C LYS A 673 38.20 13.16 -8.17
N ASN A 674 38.65 13.66 -7.03
CA ASN A 674 39.62 12.97 -6.16
C ASN A 674 38.94 12.19 -5.01
N THR A 675 37.62 12.18 -4.91
CA THR A 675 36.92 11.61 -3.77
C THR A 675 36.08 10.39 -4.14
N THR A 676 36.38 9.32 -3.50
CA THR A 676 35.47 8.20 -3.21
C THR A 676 34.45 8.68 -2.19
N GLY A 677 33.20 8.26 -2.31
CA GLY A 677 32.17 8.57 -1.29
C GLY A 677 32.65 8.07 0.07
N MET A 678 32.52 8.90 1.10
CA MET A 678 32.92 8.53 2.46
C MET A 678 31.70 8.01 3.23
N TYR A 679 31.90 6.94 3.99
CA TYR A 679 30.91 6.29 4.81
C TYR A 679 31.39 6.22 6.24
N ARG A 680 30.48 6.44 7.22
CA ARG A 680 30.78 6.33 8.66
C ARG A 680 29.68 5.51 9.33
N GLY A 681 30.05 4.40 9.92
CA GLY A 681 29.13 3.50 10.62
C GLY A 681 29.02 3.79 12.11
N GLU A 682 28.28 2.96 12.83
CA GLU A 682 27.99 3.05 14.26
C GLU A 682 29.26 3.02 15.16
N HIS A 683 30.38 2.53 14.66
CA HIS A 683 31.64 2.40 15.38
C HIS A 683 32.69 3.47 15.03
N ASP A 684 32.29 4.59 14.44
CA ASP A 684 33.19 5.67 14.01
C ASP A 684 34.24 5.25 12.97
N ASP A 685 34.08 4.09 12.33
CA ASP A 685 34.95 3.64 11.25
C ASP A 685 34.64 4.44 9.97
N GLU A 686 35.67 5.07 9.43
CA GLU A 686 35.58 5.80 8.17
C GLU A 686 35.94 4.83 7.02
N ILE A 687 34.99 4.63 6.11
CA ILE A 687 35.13 3.71 4.98
C ILE A 687 35.13 4.53 3.69
N GLU A 688 36.14 4.31 2.87
CA GLU A 688 36.21 4.89 1.54
C GLU A 688 35.43 4.03 0.56
N LEU A 689 34.38 4.61 -0.10
CA LEU A 689 33.55 3.90 -1.06
C LEU A 689 34.01 4.19 -2.50
N THR A 690 34.16 3.15 -3.29
CA THR A 690 34.41 3.30 -4.73
C THR A 690 33.13 3.78 -5.43
N ALA A 691 33.22 4.91 -6.12
CA ALA A 691 32.08 5.50 -6.80
C ALA A 691 32.37 5.81 -8.26
N GLU A 692 31.40 5.58 -9.11
CA GLU A 692 31.39 5.99 -10.53
C GLU A 692 30.78 7.39 -10.66
N ARG A 693 31.32 8.17 -11.61
CA ARG A 693 30.81 9.51 -11.92
C ARG A 693 30.33 9.57 -13.35
N SER A 694 29.23 10.23 -13.56
CA SER A 694 28.63 10.44 -14.88
C SER A 694 28.04 11.85 -14.98
N ASP A 695 27.52 12.18 -16.13
CA ASP A 695 26.87 13.48 -16.42
C ASP A 695 27.72 14.70 -16.02
N GLY A 696 28.93 14.73 -16.52
CA GLY A 696 29.87 15.82 -16.23
C GLY A 696 30.27 15.97 -14.77
N ASN A 697 30.34 14.84 -14.01
CA ASN A 697 30.57 14.75 -12.57
C ASN A 697 29.37 15.24 -11.70
N ARG A 698 28.18 15.35 -12.26
CA ARG A 698 26.98 15.74 -11.51
C ARG A 698 26.26 14.55 -10.90
N THR A 699 26.52 13.33 -11.35
CA THR A 699 25.98 12.11 -10.77
C THR A 699 27.11 11.27 -10.20
N LEU A 700 26.97 10.86 -8.94
CA LEU A 700 27.87 9.97 -8.22
C LEU A 700 27.10 8.69 -7.88
N THR A 701 27.55 7.55 -8.39
CA THR A 701 26.93 6.24 -8.16
C THR A 701 27.88 5.32 -7.42
N VAL A 702 27.45 4.81 -6.26
CA VAL A 702 28.11 3.74 -5.51
C VAL A 702 27.31 2.48 -5.72
N ARG A 703 27.89 1.46 -6.38
CA ARG A 703 27.18 0.22 -6.68
C ARG A 703 27.40 -0.82 -5.62
N GLY A 704 26.30 -1.51 -5.24
CA GLY A 704 26.32 -2.70 -4.38
C GLY A 704 27.10 -2.48 -3.09
N ALA A 705 26.98 -1.31 -2.46
CA ALA A 705 27.77 -0.97 -1.29
C ALA A 705 27.46 -1.89 -0.10
N ALA A 706 28.32 -2.91 0.13
CA ALA A 706 28.17 -3.83 1.26
C ALA A 706 28.17 -3.11 2.62
N ALA A 707 28.87 -1.97 2.70
CA ALA A 707 28.88 -1.10 3.88
C ALA A 707 27.50 -0.48 4.20
N LEU A 708 26.55 -0.50 3.26
CA LEU A 708 25.18 -0.03 3.45
C LEU A 708 24.20 -1.17 3.76
N ASN A 709 24.68 -2.38 4.00
CA ASN A 709 23.87 -3.45 4.56
C ASN A 709 23.58 -3.17 6.05
N LEU A 710 22.65 -2.29 6.29
CA LEU A 710 22.28 -1.83 7.63
C LEU A 710 21.31 -2.82 8.29
N LYS A 711 21.65 -3.33 9.48
CA LYS A 711 20.71 -4.08 10.33
C LYS A 711 19.63 -3.13 10.88
N PRO A 712 18.49 -3.66 11.35
CA PRO A 712 17.47 -2.85 12.03
C PRO A 712 18.05 -1.94 13.10
N GLY A 713 17.73 -0.65 13.05
CA GLY A 713 18.25 0.37 13.97
C GLY A 713 19.66 0.87 13.69
N GLN A 714 20.42 0.23 12.83
CA GLN A 714 21.76 0.72 12.43
C GLN A 714 21.64 1.92 11.49
N TRP A 715 22.68 2.75 11.50
CA TRP A 715 22.75 3.93 10.66
C TRP A 715 24.13 4.08 10.00
N ALA A 716 24.14 4.82 8.88
CA ALA A 716 25.32 5.22 8.15
C ALA A 716 25.21 6.69 7.77
N SER A 717 26.34 7.34 7.54
CA SER A 717 26.37 8.70 7.02
C SER A 717 27.21 8.77 5.75
N ILE A 718 26.69 9.44 4.71
CA ILE A 718 27.37 9.65 3.42
C ILE A 718 27.75 11.12 3.31
N TYR A 719 29.01 11.38 3.01
CA TYR A 719 29.62 12.71 2.88
C TYR A 719 30.24 12.86 1.48
N PRO A 720 29.53 13.35 0.47
CA PRO A 720 30.13 13.56 -0.81
C PRO A 720 31.01 14.83 -0.80
N ALA A 721 32.24 14.71 -1.30
CA ALA A 721 33.03 15.89 -1.59
C ALA A 721 32.58 16.56 -2.89
N MET A 722 32.45 17.88 -2.86
CA MET A 722 31.89 18.63 -3.96
C MET A 722 32.80 19.84 -4.31
N GLU A 723 32.65 20.32 -5.54
CA GLU A 723 33.26 21.55 -6.04
C GLU A 723 32.16 22.53 -6.44
N VAL A 724 32.39 23.82 -6.23
CA VAL A 724 31.45 24.88 -6.57
C VAL A 724 32.01 25.64 -7.79
N GLU A 725 31.22 25.72 -8.85
CA GLU A 725 31.61 26.47 -10.05
C GLU A 725 31.80 27.96 -9.72
N SER A 726 32.79 28.58 -10.41
CA SER A 726 33.08 30.03 -10.25
C SER A 726 31.90 30.91 -10.70
N ASN A 727 31.08 30.41 -11.62
CA ASN A 727 29.88 31.05 -12.16
C ASN A 727 28.56 30.52 -11.61
N ALA A 728 28.62 29.65 -10.58
CA ALA A 728 27.41 29.05 -9.97
C ALA A 728 26.40 30.14 -9.58
N PRO A 729 25.11 29.94 -9.80
CA PRO A 729 24.07 30.85 -9.36
C PRO A 729 24.07 30.97 -7.83
N ALA A 730 23.97 32.19 -7.30
CA ALA A 730 23.88 32.40 -5.87
C ALA A 730 22.45 32.00 -5.37
N GLY A 731 22.40 31.39 -4.22
CA GLY A 731 21.11 30.99 -3.60
C GLY A 731 21.10 29.54 -3.12
N PRO A 732 19.96 29.08 -2.62
CA PRO A 732 19.80 27.69 -2.22
C PRO A 732 19.69 26.78 -3.45
N VAL A 733 20.42 25.66 -3.43
CA VAL A 733 20.39 24.59 -4.45
C VAL A 733 20.20 23.25 -3.75
N ARG A 734 19.57 22.30 -4.45
CA ARG A 734 19.20 21.01 -3.90
C ARG A 734 20.12 19.89 -4.43
N VAL A 735 20.65 19.08 -3.51
CA VAL A 735 21.38 17.84 -3.82
C VAL A 735 20.45 16.67 -3.49
N ASP A 736 20.20 15.80 -4.46
CA ASP A 736 19.32 14.64 -4.31
C ASP A 736 20.10 13.35 -4.05
N LEU A 737 19.50 12.45 -3.26
CA LEU A 737 20.02 11.12 -2.95
C LEU A 737 18.93 10.08 -3.17
N GLN A 738 19.31 8.97 -3.83
CA GLN A 738 18.45 7.82 -4.08
C GLN A 738 19.16 6.55 -3.64
N ILE A 739 18.40 5.60 -3.08
CA ILE A 739 18.89 4.29 -2.62
C ILE A 739 18.07 3.19 -3.31
N GLY A 740 18.79 2.24 -3.91
CA GLY A 740 18.22 1.14 -4.67
C GLY A 740 17.98 1.46 -6.15
N ASN A 741 17.79 0.43 -6.96
CA ASN A 741 17.43 0.54 -8.37
C ASN A 741 16.40 -0.55 -8.74
N PRO A 742 15.09 -0.21 -8.84
CA PRO A 742 14.49 1.12 -8.69
C PRO A 742 14.63 1.68 -7.26
N PRO A 743 14.65 3.01 -7.09
CA PRO A 743 14.88 3.60 -5.77
C PRO A 743 13.71 3.31 -4.82
N PHE A 744 13.99 2.76 -3.65
CA PHE A 744 13.02 2.53 -2.58
C PHE A 744 13.10 3.58 -1.46
N ALA A 745 14.18 4.37 -1.42
CA ALA A 745 14.31 5.51 -0.52
C ALA A 745 14.94 6.70 -1.25
N THR A 746 14.42 7.90 -1.00
CA THR A 746 14.92 9.14 -1.56
C THR A 746 15.04 10.21 -0.49
N GLY A 747 16.04 11.05 -0.60
CA GLY A 747 16.26 12.18 0.28
C GLY A 747 16.88 13.35 -0.46
N HIS A 748 16.91 14.51 0.18
CA HIS A 748 17.59 15.67 -0.37
C HIS A 748 18.23 16.53 0.72
N ALA A 749 19.21 17.33 0.32
CA ALA A 749 19.83 18.32 1.16
C ALA A 749 19.94 19.65 0.42
N THR A 750 19.82 20.75 1.16
CA THR A 750 19.94 22.11 0.59
C THR A 750 21.32 22.69 0.90
N VAL A 751 21.98 23.20 -0.13
CA VAL A 751 23.25 23.93 -0.04
C VAL A 751 23.00 25.37 -0.47
N THR A 752 23.52 26.35 0.26
CA THR A 752 23.42 27.77 -0.14
C THR A 752 24.77 28.21 -0.75
N ILE A 753 24.73 28.60 -2.01
CA ILE A 753 25.87 29.18 -2.70
C ILE A 753 25.90 30.69 -2.43
N GLY A 754 26.92 31.15 -1.71
CA GLY A 754 27.16 32.58 -1.46
C GLY A 754 27.61 33.31 -2.70
N SER A 755 27.32 34.62 -2.75
CA SER A 755 27.77 35.54 -3.83
C SER A 755 29.29 35.69 -3.87
#